data_aed542326569199f6c9ca1a50c0d31c9
#
_entry.id   aed542326569199f6c9ca1a50c0d31c9
#
_cell.length_a   1.000
_cell.length_b   1.000
_cell.length_c   1.000
_cell.angle_alpha   90.00
_cell.angle_beta   90.00
_cell.angle_gamma   90.00
#
_symmetry.space_group_name_H-M   'P 1'
#
loop_
_entity.id
_entity.type
_entity.pdbx_description
1 polymer ?
#
loop_
_entity_poly.entity_id
_entity_poly.type
_entity_poly.pdbx_seq_one_letter_code
_entity_poly.pdbx_strand_id
1 'polypeptide(L)'
;MHYKTKNNKFIITAFILLISIALTDKATAQIFGGLQNPLGVNWRQINTSGFQIIYPVEMESEAQRMANNIRYIFPKVGRSLNVRKTTIPIVFQNQGVIANGFVQLGPKKSEFNTTPPQQFDSQDWLNNLAVHELRHAAQFDKLTNGRAYPFPEQVYFAWMGISIPLWFFEGDAVSNETSLTHAGRGRQPNWIMPYRTALLQGKNLSYSKANFGSQKDVAPGYYQIGYLMASQIRQAAGKFVFDSVLTDIKDRPVRIYPFAKSLKKYSGKNGKDWYEYTSAKVKADWEKQAELSPAKDYPVLNQEAKYATDYSLPVKMTDGKILVLKQSKAMPAAFVLIDQDKREQRIQGIGQQEQPWFSYANNLIVWDEVRLDPRFQQRSYSVICTYNLQTRKLNKLSSKSRIFSPTLSADGSKIVAVQIDFSNKVQLIVMDAANGKIIRTYPNPENLLIQTPSFNNDGSVITYVSVKEAGKALWTVDASGKTTKLINETPQQLSRPIFLGANIAFNAHYNGINNIYSIDVNSKKISALSASKYGAFNPSVIKGTDSILFNNYNLFGYEIAQTKIEEQKPGKDNFVFFGAAAEKQENTGNVFDNIPDSSFTSTPYHKLGHLINIHSLIPVIEDEYKGGLQFNSNNLLNTFDAYAGVNYQRDLGRFEYNAGASFKSLYPIFNLTYSNRPRRTFYATGAGTRQGDWRENYVRLQAVVPINLSAQNHNYNFSVNAGTSYTQRYDTQNLPANFVTAIHFPLETGFTFTHTTRTAERDIAPKWAQIVRFSYYSQPFDKQLSGDLFAVAGFLYFPGLAKNHSFLANFNYQEATGIRTYNNDINTVYGYNNIMAKSRLKNTLLFNYRFPLFYPDAELGPLAYIRNVRGGVFCHYENVGTDSNLSQPKTYGFELHGNMNLLRYQPNVDLGTRFVFVNKEYHHNPIFELIVNYTF
;
A
#
# COMPACT_ATOMS: atom_id res chain seq x y z
N MET A 1 6.03 39.36 30.51
CA MET A 1 6.79 38.92 29.36
C MET A 1 7.37 37.49 29.45
N HIS A 2 7.32 36.82 30.60
CA HIS A 2 7.90 35.50 30.85
C HIS A 2 7.00 34.29 30.51
N TYR A 3 5.72 34.48 30.26
CA TYR A 3 4.78 33.37 29.95
C TYR A 3 4.79 32.94 28.47
N LYS A 4 5.19 33.78 27.52
CA LYS A 4 5.27 33.45 26.12
C LYS A 4 6.46 32.56 25.74
N THR A 5 7.55 32.62 26.47
CA THR A 5 8.78 31.88 26.15
C THR A 5 8.72 30.38 26.60
N LYS A 6 7.96 30.05 27.66
CA LYS A 6 7.78 28.66 28.11
C LYS A 6 6.93 27.82 27.12
N ASN A 7 5.86 28.40 26.60
CA ASN A 7 4.99 27.70 25.63
C ASN A 7 5.71 27.40 24.29
N ASN A 8 6.57 28.29 23.83
CA ASN A 8 7.32 28.06 22.58
C ASN A 8 8.35 26.94 22.73
N LYS A 9 9.01 26.81 23.90
CA LYS A 9 9.96 25.71 24.12
C LYS A 9 9.25 24.36 24.18
N PHE A 10 8.11 24.27 24.83
CA PHE A 10 7.32 23.04 24.89
C PHE A 10 6.80 22.64 23.48
N ILE A 11 6.35 23.60 22.68
CA ILE A 11 5.89 23.38 21.30
C ILE A 11 7.05 22.93 20.42
N ILE A 12 8.22 23.56 20.54
CA ILE A 12 9.42 23.17 19.78
C ILE A 12 9.88 21.78 20.19
N THR A 13 9.88 21.45 21.47
CA THR A 13 10.25 20.11 21.99
C THR A 13 9.25 19.05 21.52
N ALA A 14 7.95 19.32 21.61
CA ALA A 14 6.91 18.41 21.09
C ALA A 14 6.99 18.24 19.57
N PHE A 15 7.34 19.30 18.84
CA PHE A 15 7.53 19.26 17.38
C PHE A 15 8.79 18.46 16.99
N ILE A 16 9.90 18.65 17.71
CA ILE A 16 11.13 17.85 17.52
C ILE A 16 10.87 16.39 17.88
N LEU A 17 10.12 16.10 18.94
CA LEU A 17 9.74 14.74 19.33
C LEU A 17 8.84 14.07 18.26
N LEU A 18 7.86 14.79 17.73
CA LEU A 18 7.01 14.31 16.64
C LEU A 18 7.80 14.05 15.36
N ILE A 19 8.73 14.93 15.00
CA ILE A 19 9.63 14.72 13.84
C ILE A 19 10.55 13.53 14.10
N SER A 20 11.10 13.39 15.30
CA SER A 20 11.96 12.24 15.64
C SER A 20 11.20 10.91 15.58
N ILE A 21 9.94 10.90 16.06
CA ILE A 21 9.04 9.73 15.92
C ILE A 21 8.74 9.44 14.45
N ALA A 22 8.50 10.47 13.64
CA ALA A 22 8.24 10.32 12.19
C ALA A 22 9.47 9.88 11.38
N LEU A 23 10.68 10.05 11.90
CA LEU A 23 11.95 9.74 11.22
C LEU A 23 12.57 8.42 11.67
N THR A 24 11.95 7.65 12.55
CA THR A 24 12.47 6.33 12.95
C THR A 24 12.37 5.34 11.78
N ASP A 25 13.44 4.57 11.54
CA ASP A 25 13.59 3.66 10.39
C ASP A 25 12.46 2.63 10.22
N LYS A 26 11.74 2.29 11.28
CA LYS A 26 10.58 1.39 11.22
C LYS A 26 9.36 2.03 10.56
N ALA A 27 9.30 3.35 10.48
CA ALA A 27 8.16 4.07 9.93
C ALA A 27 8.26 4.31 8.42
N THR A 28 9.46 4.52 7.89
CA THR A 28 9.68 4.84 6.47
C THR A 28 9.68 3.62 5.58
N ALA A 29 9.91 2.41 6.11
CA ALA A 29 10.03 1.19 5.33
C ALA A 29 8.70 0.66 4.75
N GLN A 30 7.55 1.12 5.22
CA GLN A 30 6.26 0.57 4.81
C GLN A 30 5.49 1.44 3.79
N ILE A 31 5.74 2.74 3.71
CA ILE A 31 4.99 3.61 2.79
C ILE A 31 5.65 3.70 1.41
N PHE A 32 6.99 3.74 1.36
CA PHE A 32 7.76 3.81 0.12
C PHE A 32 8.96 2.86 0.20
N GLY A 33 8.69 1.59 0.55
CA GLY A 33 9.74 0.58 0.64
C GLY A 33 10.58 0.58 -0.62
N GLY A 34 11.86 0.85 -0.50
CA GLY A 34 12.82 0.85 -1.60
C GLY A 34 12.92 -0.54 -2.23
N LEU A 35 11.92 -0.88 -3.05
CA LEU A 35 11.89 -2.12 -3.79
C LEU A 35 13.04 -2.13 -4.79
N GLN A 36 13.76 -3.24 -4.90
CA GLN A 36 14.93 -3.35 -5.75
C GLN A 36 14.59 -3.97 -7.10
N ASN A 37 15.20 -3.41 -8.14
CA ASN A 37 15.23 -4.00 -9.47
C ASN A 37 16.36 -5.03 -9.61
N PRO A 38 16.22 -6.05 -10.48
CA PRO A 38 17.31 -6.93 -10.84
C PRO A 38 18.50 -6.18 -11.42
N LEU A 39 19.72 -6.66 -11.13
CA LEU A 39 20.96 -6.06 -11.64
C LEU A 39 20.99 -5.98 -13.18
N GLY A 40 20.36 -6.95 -13.86
CA GLY A 40 20.37 -7.07 -15.32
C GLY A 40 19.51 -6.01 -16.05
N VAL A 41 18.78 -5.14 -15.33
CA VAL A 41 18.04 -4.05 -15.99
C VAL A 41 19.03 -2.98 -16.49
N ASN A 42 18.99 -2.71 -17.80
CA ASN A 42 19.79 -1.68 -18.44
C ASN A 42 19.05 -0.35 -18.43
N TRP A 43 19.64 0.65 -17.79
CA TRP A 43 19.04 1.95 -17.58
C TRP A 43 19.58 2.99 -18.53
N ARG A 44 18.71 3.82 -19.05
CA ARG A 44 19.00 5.03 -19.82
C ARG A 44 18.39 6.25 -19.15
N GLN A 45 18.77 7.44 -19.62
CA GLN A 45 18.24 8.70 -19.11
C GLN A 45 18.07 9.74 -20.21
N ILE A 46 17.05 10.56 -20.05
CA ILE A 46 16.84 11.80 -20.77
C ILE A 46 16.98 12.94 -19.75
N ASN A 47 17.95 13.83 -19.97
CA ASN A 47 18.17 15.00 -19.12
C ASN A 47 17.70 16.26 -19.84
N THR A 48 16.89 17.06 -19.17
CA THR A 48 16.42 18.37 -19.63
C THR A 48 16.75 19.44 -18.58
N SER A 49 16.52 20.70 -18.90
CA SER A 49 16.68 21.80 -17.92
C SER A 49 15.66 21.80 -16.79
N GLY A 50 14.60 20.98 -16.90
CA GLY A 50 13.48 20.97 -15.95
C GLY A 50 13.26 19.63 -15.25
N PHE A 51 13.65 18.52 -15.85
CA PHE A 51 13.46 17.19 -15.28
C PHE A 51 14.46 16.19 -15.86
N GLN A 52 14.61 15.06 -15.16
CA GLN A 52 15.35 13.88 -15.61
C GLN A 52 14.38 12.72 -15.68
N ILE A 53 14.37 11.94 -16.76
CA ILE A 53 13.67 10.66 -16.83
C ILE A 53 14.71 9.55 -16.85
N ILE A 54 14.64 8.62 -15.90
CA ILE A 54 15.48 7.41 -15.82
C ILE A 54 14.58 6.23 -16.13
N TYR A 55 14.94 5.41 -17.11
CA TYR A 55 14.07 4.35 -17.61
C TYR A 55 14.83 3.12 -18.10
N PRO A 56 14.24 1.92 -18.05
CA PRO A 56 14.77 0.73 -18.68
C PRO A 56 14.82 0.89 -20.20
N VAL A 57 15.85 0.33 -20.85
CA VAL A 57 16.08 0.49 -22.32
C VAL A 57 14.86 0.08 -23.16
N GLU A 58 14.07 -0.89 -22.69
CA GLU A 58 12.84 -1.36 -23.37
C GLU A 58 11.77 -0.27 -23.44
N MET A 59 11.85 0.76 -22.61
CA MET A 59 10.89 1.86 -22.52
C MET A 59 11.31 3.12 -23.30
N GLU A 60 12.28 3.04 -24.20
CA GLU A 60 12.82 4.21 -24.93
C GLU A 60 11.71 5.02 -25.62
N SER A 61 10.81 4.38 -26.36
CA SER A 61 9.71 5.02 -27.09
C SER A 61 8.77 5.78 -26.13
N GLU A 62 8.37 5.11 -25.04
CA GLU A 62 7.52 5.72 -24.01
C GLU A 62 8.22 6.85 -23.26
N ALA A 63 9.51 6.71 -23.00
CA ALA A 63 10.29 7.74 -22.33
C ALA A 63 10.40 9.01 -23.19
N GLN A 64 10.61 8.89 -24.51
CA GLN A 64 10.61 10.01 -25.45
C GLN A 64 9.23 10.68 -25.49
N ARG A 65 8.14 9.89 -25.62
CA ARG A 65 6.78 10.41 -25.58
C ARG A 65 6.49 11.17 -24.29
N MET A 66 6.83 10.57 -23.16
CA MET A 66 6.58 11.19 -21.86
C MET A 66 7.50 12.41 -21.60
N ALA A 67 8.70 12.46 -22.16
CA ALA A 67 9.54 13.66 -22.09
C ALA A 67 8.88 14.86 -22.80
N ASN A 68 8.27 14.63 -23.97
CA ASN A 68 7.47 15.65 -24.66
C ASN A 68 6.27 16.07 -23.82
N ASN A 69 5.49 15.09 -23.30
CA ASN A 69 4.31 15.37 -22.51
C ASN A 69 4.67 16.18 -21.26
N ILE A 70 5.61 15.73 -20.46
CA ILE A 70 6.00 16.35 -19.19
C ILE A 70 6.47 17.79 -19.40
N ARG A 71 7.33 18.01 -20.40
CA ARG A 71 7.81 19.36 -20.74
C ARG A 71 6.68 20.34 -21.01
N TYR A 72 5.65 19.88 -21.72
CA TYR A 72 4.55 20.72 -22.18
C TYR A 72 3.44 20.90 -21.12
N ILE A 73 3.16 19.85 -20.34
CA ILE A 73 2.04 19.89 -19.37
C ILE A 73 2.45 20.51 -18.03
N PHE A 74 3.72 20.38 -17.58
CA PHE A 74 4.12 20.82 -16.24
C PHE A 74 3.78 22.30 -15.95
N PRO A 75 4.05 23.25 -16.84
CA PRO A 75 3.69 24.66 -16.63
C PRO A 75 2.19 24.88 -16.41
N LYS A 76 1.35 24.01 -16.99
CA LYS A 76 -0.11 24.06 -16.83
C LYS A 76 -0.52 23.43 -15.50
N VAL A 77 0.05 22.26 -15.15
CA VAL A 77 -0.17 21.54 -13.88
C VAL A 77 0.21 22.37 -12.65
N GLY A 78 1.31 23.11 -12.72
CA GLY A 78 1.78 23.94 -11.62
C GLY A 78 1.16 25.34 -11.54
N ARG A 79 0.37 25.77 -12.55
CA ARG A 79 -0.10 27.15 -12.71
C ARG A 79 -0.85 27.70 -11.50
N SER A 80 -1.80 26.94 -10.96
CA SER A 80 -2.63 27.40 -9.84
C SER A 80 -1.89 27.42 -8.48
N LEU A 81 -0.64 26.91 -8.44
CA LEU A 81 0.29 27.03 -7.31
C LEU A 81 1.45 27.99 -7.57
N ASN A 82 1.42 28.73 -8.69
CA ASN A 82 2.52 29.60 -9.15
C ASN A 82 3.87 28.86 -9.27
N VAL A 83 3.86 27.56 -9.62
CA VAL A 83 5.05 26.74 -9.87
C VAL A 83 5.17 26.50 -11.37
N ARG A 84 6.22 27.03 -11.99
CA ARG A 84 6.41 26.98 -13.44
C ARG A 84 7.46 25.97 -13.90
N LYS A 85 8.34 25.55 -13.00
CA LYS A 85 9.45 24.63 -13.26
C LYS A 85 9.59 23.63 -12.14
N THR A 86 10.02 22.43 -12.46
CA THR A 86 10.43 21.42 -11.49
C THR A 86 11.80 20.86 -11.88
N THR A 87 12.52 20.31 -10.93
CA THR A 87 13.80 19.63 -11.15
C THR A 87 13.73 18.19 -10.64
N ILE A 88 12.54 17.59 -10.69
CA ILE A 88 12.35 16.25 -10.13
C ILE A 88 12.88 15.16 -11.07
N PRO A 89 13.71 14.21 -10.58
CA PRO A 89 13.96 12.96 -11.29
C PRO A 89 12.72 12.09 -11.31
N ILE A 90 12.40 11.51 -12.47
CA ILE A 90 11.29 10.59 -12.67
C ILE A 90 11.86 9.24 -13.07
N VAL A 91 11.58 8.19 -12.30
CA VAL A 91 12.06 6.83 -12.55
C VAL A 91 10.91 5.98 -13.09
N PHE A 92 11.06 5.44 -14.28
CA PHE A 92 10.10 4.49 -14.87
C PHE A 92 10.38 3.08 -14.35
N GLN A 93 9.36 2.46 -13.79
CA GLN A 93 9.41 1.10 -13.26
C GLN A 93 8.54 0.19 -14.14
N ASN A 94 9.17 -0.54 -15.05
CA ASN A 94 8.47 -1.47 -15.97
C ASN A 94 8.43 -2.92 -15.47
N GLN A 95 9.11 -3.23 -14.37
CA GLN A 95 9.26 -4.60 -13.89
C GLN A 95 8.04 -5.11 -13.12
N GLY A 96 7.22 -4.22 -12.57
CA GLY A 96 6.00 -4.54 -11.85
C GLY A 96 4.79 -4.71 -12.75
N VAL A 97 3.73 -5.33 -12.21
CA VAL A 97 2.42 -5.52 -12.87
C VAL A 97 1.30 -4.74 -12.18
N ILE A 98 1.62 -3.97 -11.14
CA ILE A 98 0.66 -3.12 -10.44
C ILE A 98 0.86 -1.69 -10.94
N ALA A 99 -0.22 -1.09 -11.44
CA ALA A 99 -0.23 0.30 -11.86
C ALA A 99 -0.24 1.23 -10.64
N ASN A 100 0.76 2.09 -10.51
CA ASN A 100 0.87 3.08 -9.43
C ASN A 100 1.89 4.17 -9.79
N GLY A 101 1.91 5.25 -9.00
CA GLY A 101 2.97 6.25 -8.99
C GLY A 101 3.06 6.91 -7.64
N PHE A 102 4.15 7.61 -7.40
CA PHE A 102 4.31 8.45 -6.21
C PHE A 102 5.42 9.49 -6.38
N VAL A 103 5.35 10.53 -5.58
CA VAL A 103 6.42 11.51 -5.38
C VAL A 103 6.89 11.45 -3.93
N GLN A 104 8.19 11.48 -3.74
CA GLN A 104 8.78 11.46 -2.39
C GLN A 104 9.92 12.50 -2.24
N LEU A 105 10.25 12.77 -0.99
CA LEU A 105 11.50 13.43 -0.57
C LEU A 105 12.29 12.44 0.31
N GLY A 106 13.60 12.47 0.09
CA GLY A 106 14.53 11.59 0.79
C GLY A 106 14.77 10.22 0.13
N PRO A 107 15.26 10.19 -1.14
CA PRO A 107 15.62 11.28 -2.04
C PRO A 107 14.43 11.86 -2.80
N LYS A 108 14.53 13.14 -3.21
CA LYS A 108 13.55 13.81 -4.08
C LYS A 108 13.48 13.08 -5.43
N LYS A 109 12.35 12.40 -5.67
CA LYS A 109 12.07 11.73 -6.95
C LYS A 109 10.58 11.45 -7.12
N SER A 110 10.19 11.14 -8.34
CA SER A 110 8.93 10.48 -8.66
C SER A 110 9.19 9.09 -9.26
N GLU A 111 8.37 8.10 -8.95
CA GLU A 111 8.40 6.79 -9.61
C GLU A 111 7.07 6.56 -10.32
N PHE A 112 7.15 6.11 -11.59
CA PHE A 112 6.01 5.74 -12.41
C PHE A 112 6.06 4.25 -12.68
N ASN A 113 5.12 3.47 -12.14
CA ASN A 113 4.90 2.09 -12.54
C ASN A 113 4.19 2.11 -13.90
N THR A 114 4.92 1.74 -14.94
CA THR A 114 4.52 2.02 -16.33
C THR A 114 3.49 1.04 -16.88
N THR A 115 3.30 -0.14 -16.27
CA THR A 115 2.32 -1.13 -16.71
C THR A 115 0.90 -0.59 -16.57
N PRO A 116 0.13 -0.49 -17.67
CA PRO A 116 -1.22 0.04 -17.62
C PRO A 116 -2.20 -0.95 -16.97
N PRO A 117 -3.19 -0.44 -16.19
CA PRO A 117 -4.17 -1.26 -15.50
C PRO A 117 -5.24 -1.82 -16.44
N GLN A 118 -5.88 -2.92 -16.03
CA GLN A 118 -6.97 -3.56 -16.81
C GLN A 118 -8.35 -2.86 -16.64
N GLN A 119 -8.52 -2.07 -15.61
CA GLN A 119 -9.70 -1.22 -15.41
C GLN A 119 -9.24 0.07 -14.73
N PHE A 120 -9.42 1.17 -15.41
CA PHE A 120 -9.11 2.49 -14.85
C PHE A 120 -9.82 3.56 -15.68
N ASP A 121 -9.23 4.74 -15.80
CA ASP A 121 -9.76 5.90 -16.48
C ASP A 121 -9.96 5.67 -17.99
N SER A 122 -10.62 6.62 -18.63
CA SER A 122 -10.88 6.65 -20.07
C SER A 122 -9.83 7.47 -20.84
N GLN A 123 -8.56 7.33 -20.43
CA GLN A 123 -7.41 7.95 -21.12
C GLN A 123 -6.15 7.11 -20.96
N ASP A 124 -5.07 7.51 -21.64
CA ASP A 124 -3.75 6.86 -21.49
C ASP A 124 -3.28 6.86 -20.04
N TRP A 125 -2.79 5.69 -19.58
CA TRP A 125 -2.37 5.50 -18.20
C TRP A 125 -1.24 6.44 -17.77
N LEU A 126 -0.17 6.52 -18.57
CA LEU A 126 1.00 7.34 -18.21
C LEU A 126 0.69 8.83 -18.30
N ASN A 127 -0.21 9.25 -19.19
CA ASN A 127 -0.70 10.62 -19.24
C ASN A 127 -1.47 10.99 -17.96
N ASN A 128 -2.41 10.15 -17.55
CA ASN A 128 -3.14 10.37 -16.30
C ASN A 128 -2.20 10.43 -15.10
N LEU A 129 -1.31 9.44 -14.98
CA LEU A 129 -0.32 9.38 -13.91
C LEU A 129 0.57 10.63 -13.89
N ALA A 130 1.04 11.10 -15.08
CA ALA A 130 1.89 12.26 -15.15
C ALA A 130 1.21 13.52 -14.62
N VAL A 131 -0.05 13.80 -15.00
CA VAL A 131 -0.76 14.99 -14.48
C VAL A 131 -0.91 14.91 -12.96
N HIS A 132 -1.21 13.72 -12.42
CA HIS A 132 -1.37 13.50 -10.99
C HIS A 132 -0.05 13.69 -10.23
N GLU A 133 1.00 12.97 -10.60
CA GLU A 133 2.30 12.99 -9.90
C GLU A 133 3.03 14.32 -10.05
N LEU A 134 2.94 14.94 -11.22
CA LEU A 134 3.52 16.28 -11.41
C LEU A 134 2.79 17.35 -10.58
N ARG A 135 1.51 17.14 -10.21
CA ARG A 135 0.84 18.00 -9.24
C ARG A 135 1.46 17.88 -7.85
N HIS A 136 1.80 16.66 -7.41
CA HIS A 136 2.56 16.47 -6.17
C HIS A 136 3.95 17.10 -6.23
N ALA A 137 4.64 16.98 -7.37
CA ALA A 137 5.91 17.68 -7.59
C ALA A 137 5.76 19.20 -7.43
N ALA A 138 4.70 19.78 -8.00
CA ALA A 138 4.42 21.20 -7.85
C ALA A 138 4.07 21.61 -6.41
N GLN A 139 3.32 20.77 -5.66
CA GLN A 139 3.02 20.98 -4.24
C GLN A 139 4.31 20.97 -3.39
N PHE A 140 5.21 20.02 -3.64
CA PHE A 140 6.49 19.94 -2.93
C PHE A 140 7.42 21.10 -3.31
N ASP A 141 7.53 21.44 -4.59
CA ASP A 141 8.34 22.57 -5.05
C ASP A 141 7.81 23.90 -4.47
N LYS A 142 6.49 24.06 -4.31
CA LYS A 142 5.91 25.22 -3.64
C LYS A 142 6.39 25.35 -2.19
N LEU A 143 6.42 24.22 -1.47
CA LEU A 143 6.79 24.16 -0.05
C LEU A 143 8.31 24.22 0.18
N THR A 144 9.12 23.83 -0.81
CA THR A 144 10.60 23.84 -0.76
C THR A 144 11.23 24.97 -1.56
N ASN A 145 10.45 25.95 -2.02
CA ASN A 145 10.90 27.07 -2.89
C ASN A 145 11.54 26.61 -4.21
N GLY A 146 11.08 25.52 -4.79
CA GLY A 146 11.56 24.97 -6.05
C GLY A 146 13.02 24.49 -6.01
N ARG A 147 13.56 24.21 -4.84
CA ARG A 147 14.94 23.74 -4.71
C ARG A 147 15.09 22.36 -5.35
N ALA A 148 16.11 22.18 -6.17
CA ALA A 148 16.45 20.88 -6.74
C ALA A 148 16.81 19.87 -5.64
N TYR A 149 17.54 20.33 -4.64
CA TYR A 149 17.97 19.57 -3.47
C TYR A 149 17.48 20.28 -2.20
N PRO A 150 16.25 20.03 -1.73
CA PRO A 150 15.68 20.68 -0.55
C PRO A 150 16.21 20.05 0.75
N PHE A 151 17.53 20.13 0.96
CA PHE A 151 18.20 19.57 2.14
C PHE A 151 17.75 20.28 3.43
N PRO A 152 17.43 19.53 4.52
CA PRO A 152 17.36 18.06 4.65
C PRO A 152 15.97 17.51 4.21
N GLU A 153 15.96 16.69 3.16
CA GLU A 153 14.72 16.28 2.45
C GLU A 153 13.75 15.51 3.35
N GLN A 154 14.23 14.55 4.16
CA GLN A 154 13.36 13.78 5.06
C GLN A 154 12.71 14.65 6.14
N VAL A 155 13.39 15.69 6.61
CA VAL A 155 12.82 16.64 7.58
C VAL A 155 11.70 17.46 6.92
N TYR A 156 11.90 17.92 5.68
CA TYR A 156 10.83 18.56 4.91
C TYR A 156 9.64 17.64 4.71
N PHE A 157 9.88 16.39 4.33
CA PHE A 157 8.81 15.42 4.11
C PHE A 157 8.01 15.14 5.39
N ALA A 158 8.68 14.91 6.51
CA ALA A 158 8.02 14.73 7.81
C ALA A 158 7.22 15.98 8.22
N TRP A 159 7.80 17.18 8.05
CA TRP A 159 7.11 18.43 8.32
C TRP A 159 5.85 18.60 7.47
N MET A 160 5.90 18.27 6.17
CA MET A 160 4.75 18.31 5.28
C MET A 160 3.66 17.34 5.77
N GLY A 161 4.03 16.11 6.16
CA GLY A 161 3.11 15.08 6.63
C GLY A 161 2.33 15.47 7.89
N ILE A 162 2.94 16.23 8.80
CA ILE A 162 2.26 16.77 10.00
C ILE A 162 1.60 18.13 9.79
N SER A 163 2.00 18.88 8.76
CA SER A 163 1.49 20.23 8.55
C SER A 163 0.30 20.28 7.62
N ILE A 164 0.18 19.32 6.70
CA ILE A 164 -0.78 19.35 5.59
C ILE A 164 -1.52 18.00 5.54
N PRO A 165 -2.87 18.00 5.53
CA PRO A 165 -3.64 16.77 5.50
C PRO A 165 -3.57 16.07 4.14
N LEU A 166 -3.58 14.74 4.12
CA LEU A 166 -3.55 13.94 2.89
C LEU A 166 -4.72 14.25 1.95
N TRP A 167 -5.91 14.53 2.49
CA TRP A 167 -7.04 14.88 1.63
C TRP A 167 -6.76 16.11 0.74
N PHE A 168 -5.91 17.03 1.19
CA PHE A 168 -5.51 18.15 0.36
C PHE A 168 -4.52 17.72 -0.73
N PHE A 169 -3.44 17.03 -0.37
CA PHE A 169 -2.47 16.58 -1.36
C PHE A 169 -3.15 15.81 -2.49
N GLU A 170 -3.92 14.79 -2.15
CA GLU A 170 -4.55 13.90 -3.11
C GLU A 170 -5.77 14.54 -3.79
N GLY A 171 -6.59 15.23 -3.04
CA GLY A 171 -7.78 15.89 -3.57
C GLY A 171 -7.46 17.02 -4.54
N ASP A 172 -6.42 17.79 -4.29
CA ASP A 172 -5.93 18.81 -5.21
C ASP A 172 -5.33 18.20 -6.47
N ALA A 173 -4.61 17.06 -6.34
CA ALA A 173 -4.08 16.33 -7.50
C ALA A 173 -5.22 15.74 -8.36
N VAL A 174 -6.25 15.13 -7.76
CA VAL A 174 -7.44 14.64 -8.49
C VAL A 174 -8.22 15.80 -9.11
N SER A 175 -8.36 16.93 -8.42
CA SER A 175 -8.98 18.13 -8.99
C SER A 175 -8.20 18.64 -10.21
N ASN A 176 -6.87 18.57 -10.17
CA ASN A 176 -6.00 19.01 -11.25
C ASN A 176 -6.08 18.07 -12.46
N GLU A 177 -5.95 16.72 -12.27
CA GLU A 177 -6.11 15.74 -13.35
C GLU A 177 -7.47 15.88 -14.04
N THR A 178 -8.52 16.08 -13.26
CA THR A 178 -9.90 16.21 -13.76
C THR A 178 -10.15 17.50 -14.52
N SER A 179 -9.53 18.61 -14.08
CA SER A 179 -9.75 19.94 -14.69
C SER A 179 -8.83 20.23 -15.89
N LEU A 180 -7.74 19.50 -16.05
CA LEU A 180 -6.78 19.66 -17.13
C LEU A 180 -6.92 18.65 -18.27
N THR A 181 -7.78 17.63 -18.10
CA THR A 181 -8.03 16.61 -19.09
C THR A 181 -9.52 16.42 -19.33
N HIS A 182 -9.88 15.74 -20.43
CA HIS A 182 -11.27 15.30 -20.68
C HIS A 182 -11.65 14.07 -19.89
N ALA A 183 -10.75 13.51 -19.09
CA ALA A 183 -10.89 12.35 -18.24
C ALA A 183 -10.61 12.69 -16.75
N GLY A 184 -10.01 11.80 -15.99
CA GLY A 184 -9.71 11.99 -14.59
C GLY A 184 -10.79 11.43 -13.65
N ARG A 185 -10.35 11.02 -12.46
CA ARG A 185 -11.22 10.32 -11.48
C ARG A 185 -12.47 11.09 -11.09
N GLY A 186 -12.44 12.42 -11.10
CA GLY A 186 -13.60 13.24 -10.81
C GLY A 186 -14.73 13.19 -11.85
N ARG A 187 -14.49 12.59 -13.03
CA ARG A 187 -15.47 12.34 -14.08
C ARG A 187 -16.05 10.91 -14.05
N GLN A 188 -15.66 10.10 -13.06
CA GLN A 188 -16.05 8.71 -12.93
C GLN A 188 -17.12 8.55 -11.85
N PRO A 189 -18.39 8.28 -12.19
CA PRO A 189 -19.46 8.12 -11.20
C PRO A 189 -19.18 6.98 -10.20
N ASN A 190 -18.59 5.86 -10.66
CA ASN A 190 -18.24 4.73 -9.80
C ASN A 190 -17.17 5.07 -8.76
N TRP A 191 -16.30 6.03 -9.03
CA TRP A 191 -15.24 6.39 -8.10
C TRP A 191 -15.77 7.14 -6.86
N ILE A 192 -16.79 7.98 -7.02
CA ILE A 192 -17.44 8.70 -5.91
C ILE A 192 -18.72 8.01 -5.41
N MET A 193 -19.13 6.93 -6.05
CA MET A 193 -20.35 6.16 -5.75
C MET A 193 -20.48 5.75 -4.27
N PRO A 194 -19.42 5.28 -3.56
CA PRO A 194 -19.56 4.93 -2.15
C PRO A 194 -20.03 6.10 -1.29
N TYR A 195 -19.52 7.29 -1.53
CA TYR A 195 -19.90 8.49 -0.77
C TYR A 195 -21.29 8.99 -1.14
N ARG A 196 -21.62 9.00 -2.44
CA ARG A 196 -22.95 9.30 -2.95
C ARG A 196 -23.99 8.39 -2.32
N THR A 197 -23.75 7.09 -2.30
CA THR A 197 -24.65 6.09 -1.70
C THR A 197 -24.87 6.34 -0.22
N ALA A 198 -23.79 6.57 0.55
CA ALA A 198 -23.86 6.84 1.98
C ALA A 198 -24.75 8.08 2.27
N LEU A 199 -24.51 9.18 1.57
CA LEU A 199 -25.27 10.43 1.77
C LEU A 199 -26.73 10.31 1.37
N LEU A 200 -27.05 9.66 0.24
CA LEU A 200 -28.44 9.46 -0.21
C LEU A 200 -29.21 8.47 0.68
N GLN A 201 -28.53 7.59 1.41
CA GLN A 201 -29.15 6.72 2.43
C GLN A 201 -29.14 7.33 3.84
N GLY A 202 -28.86 8.63 3.97
CA GLY A 202 -28.90 9.34 5.25
C GLY A 202 -27.75 9.02 6.21
N LYS A 203 -26.69 8.36 5.74
CA LYS A 203 -25.48 8.10 6.56
C LYS A 203 -24.61 9.35 6.61
N ASN A 204 -24.66 10.04 7.74
CA ASN A 204 -23.74 11.15 8.00
C ASN A 204 -22.42 10.60 8.55
N LEU A 205 -21.38 10.59 7.72
CA LEU A 205 -20.04 10.23 8.13
C LEU A 205 -19.39 11.46 8.79
N SER A 206 -18.72 11.28 9.95
CA SER A 206 -17.92 12.35 10.53
C SER A 206 -16.72 12.68 9.63
N TYR A 207 -16.18 13.89 9.76
CA TYR A 207 -14.98 14.31 9.01
C TYR A 207 -13.82 13.33 9.18
N SER A 208 -13.57 12.89 10.40
CA SER A 208 -12.51 11.94 10.68
C SER A 208 -12.78 10.57 10.06
N LYS A 209 -14.01 10.05 10.15
CA LYS A 209 -14.39 8.77 9.55
C LYS A 209 -14.28 8.81 8.02
N ALA A 210 -14.72 9.87 7.39
CA ALA A 210 -14.61 10.04 5.94
C ALA A 210 -13.14 10.15 5.47
N ASN A 211 -12.26 10.74 6.28
CA ASN A 211 -10.85 10.94 5.96
C ASN A 211 -9.98 9.70 6.27
N PHE A 212 -10.19 9.07 7.44
CA PHE A 212 -9.31 8.00 7.93
C PHE A 212 -9.87 6.59 7.70
N GLY A 213 -11.10 6.48 7.22
CA GLY A 213 -11.74 5.20 6.96
C GLY A 213 -12.44 4.60 8.19
N SER A 214 -12.99 3.40 8.00
CA SER A 214 -13.76 2.64 8.99
C SER A 214 -13.49 1.16 8.83
N GLN A 215 -13.48 0.43 9.94
CA GLN A 215 -13.43 -1.04 9.91
C GLN A 215 -14.82 -1.68 9.87
N LYS A 216 -15.87 -0.88 9.79
CA LYS A 216 -17.27 -1.32 9.74
C LYS A 216 -17.96 -0.89 8.45
N ASP A 217 -17.96 0.39 8.15
CA ASP A 217 -18.68 0.98 7.04
C ASP A 217 -17.77 1.18 5.80
N VAL A 218 -18.39 1.33 4.65
CA VAL A 218 -17.71 1.84 3.46
C VAL A 218 -17.53 3.34 3.63
N ALA A 219 -16.29 3.78 3.79
CA ALA A 219 -15.95 5.20 3.87
C ALA A 219 -15.30 5.65 2.56
N PRO A 220 -15.52 6.89 2.10
CA PRO A 220 -15.00 7.38 0.82
C PRO A 220 -13.46 7.43 0.80
N GLY A 221 -12.83 7.79 1.91
CA GLY A 221 -11.40 8.04 1.98
C GLY A 221 -11.02 9.46 1.58
N TYR A 222 -9.76 9.79 1.84
CA TYR A 222 -9.24 11.15 1.67
C TYR A 222 -9.13 11.61 0.20
N TYR A 223 -9.07 10.71 -0.77
CA TYR A 223 -9.07 11.07 -2.20
C TYR A 223 -10.40 11.69 -2.63
N GLN A 224 -11.52 10.97 -2.37
CA GLN A 224 -12.86 11.39 -2.81
C GLN A 224 -13.32 12.65 -2.11
N ILE A 225 -13.22 12.68 -0.77
CA ILE A 225 -13.60 13.89 -0.03
C ILE A 225 -12.68 15.06 -0.37
N GLY A 226 -11.39 14.78 -0.57
CA GLY A 226 -10.40 15.78 -0.94
C GLY A 226 -10.71 16.44 -2.28
N TYR A 227 -11.05 15.64 -3.31
CA TYR A 227 -11.48 16.16 -4.60
C TYR A 227 -12.74 17.05 -4.49
N LEU A 228 -13.75 16.58 -3.78
CA LEU A 228 -14.99 17.33 -3.63
C LEU A 228 -14.75 18.65 -2.87
N MET A 229 -13.99 18.59 -1.76
CA MET A 229 -13.62 19.79 -0.99
C MET A 229 -12.75 20.76 -1.80
N ALA A 230 -11.70 20.27 -2.48
CA ALA A 230 -10.83 21.09 -3.31
C ALA A 230 -11.62 21.81 -4.42
N SER A 231 -12.55 21.12 -5.06
CA SER A 231 -13.43 21.69 -6.10
C SER A 231 -14.34 22.79 -5.53
N GLN A 232 -14.98 22.58 -4.38
CA GLN A 232 -15.84 23.58 -3.73
C GLN A 232 -15.03 24.77 -3.19
N ILE A 233 -13.85 24.55 -2.62
CA ILE A 233 -12.96 25.61 -2.13
C ILE A 233 -12.49 26.48 -3.30
N ARG A 234 -12.07 25.87 -4.41
CA ARG A 234 -11.69 26.64 -5.63
C ARG A 234 -12.85 27.40 -6.22
N GLN A 235 -14.06 26.83 -6.22
CA GLN A 235 -15.27 27.51 -6.67
C GLN A 235 -15.56 28.77 -5.84
N ALA A 236 -15.41 28.70 -4.52
CA ALA A 236 -15.72 29.79 -3.60
C ALA A 236 -14.61 30.84 -3.47
N ALA A 237 -13.35 30.43 -3.45
CA ALA A 237 -12.21 31.30 -3.12
C ALA A 237 -11.23 31.54 -4.30
N GLY A 238 -11.54 30.96 -5.47
CA GLY A 238 -10.79 31.23 -6.70
C GLY A 238 -9.58 30.31 -6.93
N LYS A 239 -8.98 30.44 -8.12
CA LYS A 239 -7.91 29.58 -8.65
C LYS A 239 -6.68 29.47 -7.75
N PHE A 240 -6.23 30.57 -7.16
CA PHE A 240 -4.96 30.67 -6.43
C PHE A 240 -5.10 30.49 -4.91
N VAL A 241 -6.27 30.05 -4.41
CA VAL A 241 -6.50 29.86 -2.98
C VAL A 241 -5.46 28.94 -2.33
N PHE A 242 -5.12 27.84 -2.99
CA PHE A 242 -4.13 26.89 -2.45
C PHE A 242 -2.68 27.39 -2.57
N ASP A 243 -2.38 28.22 -3.56
CA ASP A 243 -1.11 28.96 -3.62
C ASP A 243 -0.91 29.79 -2.35
N SER A 244 -1.94 30.58 -1.98
CA SER A 244 -1.92 31.41 -0.78
C SER A 244 -1.83 30.59 0.51
N VAL A 245 -2.57 29.49 0.58
CA VAL A 245 -2.55 28.58 1.76
C VAL A 245 -1.17 27.98 1.95
N LEU A 246 -0.56 27.42 0.91
CA LEU A 246 0.76 26.80 1.01
C LEU A 246 1.87 27.83 1.25
N THR A 247 1.75 29.04 0.71
CA THR A 247 2.68 30.14 1.00
C THR A 247 2.63 30.52 2.48
N ASP A 248 1.44 30.69 3.07
CA ASP A 248 1.30 31.03 4.49
C ASP A 248 1.81 29.92 5.41
N ILE A 249 1.67 28.64 5.02
CA ILE A 249 2.23 27.49 5.78
C ILE A 249 3.75 27.51 5.71
N LYS A 250 4.31 27.70 4.52
CA LYS A 250 5.76 27.76 4.31
C LYS A 250 6.41 28.92 5.08
N ASP A 251 5.79 30.09 5.07
CA ASP A 251 6.31 31.30 5.75
C ASP A 251 6.18 31.22 7.28
N ARG A 252 5.34 30.29 7.80
CA ARG A 252 5.10 30.06 9.24
C ARG A 252 5.12 28.57 9.57
N PRO A 253 6.29 27.88 9.43
CA PRO A 253 6.39 26.44 9.47
C PRO A 253 6.11 25.83 10.86
N VAL A 254 6.31 26.62 11.94
CA VAL A 254 6.11 26.17 13.33
C VAL A 254 4.80 26.76 13.87
N ARG A 255 3.69 26.14 13.53
CA ARG A 255 2.36 26.58 13.98
C ARG A 255 1.46 25.35 14.22
N ILE A 256 0.71 25.37 15.29
CA ILE A 256 -0.29 24.32 15.60
C ILE A 256 -1.43 24.41 14.57
N TYR A 257 -1.76 23.30 13.94
CA TYR A 257 -2.76 23.20 12.87
C TYR A 257 -2.54 24.23 11.74
N PRO A 258 -1.37 24.23 11.10
CA PRO A 258 -1.02 25.27 10.14
C PRO A 258 -1.98 25.31 8.95
N PHE A 259 -2.33 24.13 8.40
CA PHE A 259 -3.24 24.02 7.26
C PHE A 259 -4.65 24.55 7.59
N ALA A 260 -5.23 24.13 8.72
CA ALA A 260 -6.58 24.55 9.10
C ALA A 260 -6.68 26.07 9.31
N LYS A 261 -5.64 26.68 9.90
CA LYS A 261 -5.58 28.14 10.11
C LYS A 261 -5.40 28.92 8.82
N SER A 262 -4.50 28.46 7.93
CA SER A 262 -4.26 29.08 6.64
C SER A 262 -5.48 28.94 5.73
N LEU A 263 -6.08 27.75 5.68
CA LEU A 263 -7.30 27.52 4.90
C LEU A 263 -8.42 28.45 5.36
N LYS A 264 -8.66 28.57 6.68
CA LYS A 264 -9.69 29.48 7.22
C LYS A 264 -9.40 30.95 6.82
N LYS A 265 -8.14 31.36 6.87
CA LYS A 265 -7.72 32.71 6.50
C LYS A 265 -8.05 33.08 5.06
N TYR A 266 -7.81 32.16 4.10
CA TYR A 266 -7.92 32.44 2.68
C TYR A 266 -9.22 31.96 2.02
N SER A 267 -9.97 31.09 2.71
CA SER A 267 -11.24 30.54 2.19
C SER A 267 -12.44 30.66 3.14
N GLY A 268 -12.25 31.29 4.29
CA GLY A 268 -13.32 31.57 5.26
C GLY A 268 -13.65 30.42 6.21
N LYS A 269 -13.29 29.16 5.89
CA LYS A 269 -13.63 27.97 6.68
C LYS A 269 -12.39 27.08 6.91
N ASN A 270 -12.33 26.35 8.02
CA ASN A 270 -11.31 25.31 8.23
C ASN A 270 -11.71 24.00 7.50
N GLY A 271 -10.86 22.97 7.58
CA GLY A 271 -11.08 21.72 6.85
C GLY A 271 -12.35 20.98 7.26
N LYS A 272 -12.73 20.96 8.55
CA LYS A 272 -13.97 20.34 9.02
C LYS A 272 -15.20 21.10 8.53
N ASP A 273 -15.20 22.44 8.67
CA ASP A 273 -16.31 23.27 8.22
C ASP A 273 -16.50 23.17 6.69
N TRP A 274 -15.41 23.07 5.93
CA TRP A 274 -15.46 22.81 4.50
C TRP A 274 -16.02 21.43 4.17
N TYR A 275 -15.65 20.41 4.93
CA TYR A 275 -16.22 19.08 4.76
C TYR A 275 -17.73 19.06 4.97
N GLU A 276 -18.21 19.68 6.06
CA GLU A 276 -19.65 19.75 6.38
C GLU A 276 -20.43 20.54 5.29
N TYR A 277 -19.90 21.70 4.87
CA TYR A 277 -20.47 22.47 3.77
C TYR A 277 -20.53 21.68 2.46
N THR A 278 -19.39 21.05 2.10
CA THR A 278 -19.29 20.26 0.86
C THR A 278 -20.25 19.08 0.88
N SER A 279 -20.32 18.35 2.01
CA SER A 279 -21.21 17.18 2.16
C SER A 279 -22.68 17.56 1.99
N ALA A 280 -23.12 18.68 2.59
CA ALA A 280 -24.49 19.17 2.43
C ALA A 280 -24.79 19.55 0.98
N LYS A 281 -23.86 20.27 0.32
CA LYS A 281 -24.03 20.71 -1.06
C LYS A 281 -24.07 19.53 -2.05
N VAL A 282 -23.10 18.62 -1.98
CA VAL A 282 -23.05 17.48 -2.91
C VAL A 282 -24.23 16.52 -2.68
N LYS A 283 -24.72 16.41 -1.43
CA LYS A 283 -25.91 15.65 -1.12
C LYS A 283 -27.13 16.22 -1.87
N ALA A 284 -27.38 17.52 -1.77
CA ALA A 284 -28.50 18.19 -2.46
C ALA A 284 -28.40 18.02 -3.99
N ASP A 285 -27.20 18.16 -4.56
CA ASP A 285 -26.97 17.98 -6.00
C ASP A 285 -27.25 16.51 -6.43
N TRP A 286 -26.90 15.51 -5.60
CA TRP A 286 -27.17 14.11 -5.88
C TRP A 286 -28.66 13.71 -5.62
N GLU A 287 -29.33 14.33 -4.67
CA GLU A 287 -30.79 14.16 -4.47
C GLU A 287 -31.53 14.62 -5.73
N LYS A 288 -31.19 15.80 -6.26
CA LYS A 288 -31.74 16.30 -7.52
C LYS A 288 -31.41 15.38 -8.71
N GLN A 289 -30.18 14.82 -8.80
CA GLN A 289 -29.85 13.83 -9.82
C GLN A 289 -30.72 12.58 -9.69
N ALA A 290 -30.96 12.10 -8.47
CA ALA A 290 -31.76 10.91 -8.22
C ALA A 290 -33.23 11.09 -8.63
N GLU A 291 -33.80 12.28 -8.44
CA GLU A 291 -35.15 12.64 -8.91
C GLU A 291 -35.27 12.60 -10.43
N LEU A 292 -34.19 13.00 -11.15
CA LEU A 292 -34.15 13.01 -12.61
C LEU A 292 -33.78 11.66 -13.23
N SER A 293 -33.37 10.67 -12.43
CA SER A 293 -32.92 9.37 -12.87
C SER A 293 -33.78 8.26 -12.27
N PRO A 294 -34.91 7.87 -12.94
CA PRO A 294 -35.76 6.80 -12.45
C PRO A 294 -34.97 5.52 -12.20
N ALA A 295 -35.13 4.94 -11.02
CA ALA A 295 -34.47 3.74 -10.60
C ALA A 295 -35.46 2.60 -10.32
N LYS A 296 -34.98 1.34 -10.54
CA LYS A 296 -35.69 0.12 -10.18
C LYS A 296 -35.03 -0.48 -8.92
N ASP A 297 -35.84 -1.07 -8.06
CA ASP A 297 -35.39 -1.89 -6.96
C ASP A 297 -35.20 -3.33 -7.45
N TYR A 298 -34.11 -3.97 -7.01
CA TYR A 298 -33.79 -5.33 -7.39
C TYR A 298 -33.72 -6.24 -6.16
N PRO A 299 -34.33 -7.45 -6.22
CA PRO A 299 -34.22 -8.40 -5.11
C PRO A 299 -32.78 -8.83 -4.88
N VAL A 300 -32.34 -8.78 -3.61
CA VAL A 300 -30.99 -9.19 -3.20
C VAL A 300 -30.93 -10.70 -3.02
N LEU A 301 -29.96 -11.35 -3.67
CA LEU A 301 -29.80 -12.81 -3.67
C LEU A 301 -28.75 -13.33 -2.69
N ASN A 302 -28.01 -12.47 -2.01
CA ASN A 302 -27.04 -12.79 -0.96
C ASN A 302 -27.58 -12.49 0.44
N GLN A 303 -26.85 -12.88 1.47
CA GLN A 303 -27.15 -12.50 2.85
C GLN A 303 -26.96 -11.00 3.06
N GLU A 304 -27.76 -10.43 3.95
CA GLU A 304 -27.61 -9.04 4.36
C GLU A 304 -26.24 -8.81 5.04
N ALA A 305 -25.52 -7.81 4.58
CA ALA A 305 -24.20 -7.49 5.12
C ALA A 305 -24.31 -6.61 6.37
N LYS A 306 -23.56 -6.95 7.42
CA LYS A 306 -23.46 -6.15 8.66
C LYS A 306 -22.28 -5.17 8.67
N TYR A 307 -21.40 -5.26 7.71
CA TYR A 307 -20.21 -4.44 7.49
C TYR A 307 -19.83 -4.49 6.00
N ALA A 308 -18.95 -3.62 5.59
CA ALA A 308 -18.53 -3.52 4.19
C ALA A 308 -18.13 -4.88 3.61
N THR A 309 -18.87 -5.32 2.60
CA THR A 309 -18.77 -6.64 1.96
C THR A 309 -19.13 -6.53 0.48
N ASP A 310 -18.26 -7.06 -0.37
CA ASP A 310 -18.45 -7.14 -1.81
C ASP A 310 -18.66 -8.59 -2.24
N TYR A 311 -19.74 -8.83 -2.99
CA TYR A 311 -20.03 -10.08 -3.69
C TYR A 311 -19.82 -9.88 -5.18
N SER A 312 -18.59 -9.82 -5.62
CA SER A 312 -18.22 -9.42 -6.99
C SER A 312 -18.39 -10.54 -8.00
N LEU A 313 -18.75 -10.17 -9.25
CA LEU A 313 -18.79 -11.06 -10.42
C LEU A 313 -19.71 -12.28 -10.24
N PRO A 314 -21.00 -12.12 -9.95
CA PRO A 314 -21.91 -13.25 -9.72
C PRO A 314 -22.12 -14.06 -11.00
N VAL A 315 -21.99 -15.40 -10.90
CA VAL A 315 -22.24 -16.34 -12.00
C VAL A 315 -23.18 -17.43 -11.53
N LYS A 316 -24.31 -17.62 -12.24
CA LYS A 316 -25.28 -18.70 -11.96
C LYS A 316 -24.74 -20.01 -12.51
N MET A 317 -24.65 -21.01 -11.66
CA MET A 317 -24.22 -22.36 -12.04
C MET A 317 -25.41 -23.24 -12.46
N THR A 318 -25.14 -24.35 -13.12
CA THR A 318 -26.17 -25.32 -13.59
C THR A 318 -26.92 -25.99 -12.46
N ASP A 319 -26.31 -26.14 -11.26
CA ASP A 319 -26.97 -26.69 -10.05
C ASP A 319 -27.79 -25.64 -9.28
N GLY A 320 -27.96 -24.45 -9.82
CA GLY A 320 -28.73 -23.38 -9.26
C GLY A 320 -28.01 -22.52 -8.22
N LYS A 321 -26.79 -22.87 -7.81
CA LYS A 321 -25.96 -22.02 -6.92
C LYS A 321 -25.38 -20.83 -7.65
N ILE A 322 -24.94 -19.82 -6.90
CA ILE A 322 -24.25 -18.63 -7.42
C ILE A 322 -22.80 -18.67 -6.93
N LEU A 323 -21.86 -18.63 -7.88
CA LEU A 323 -20.44 -18.45 -7.61
C LEU A 323 -20.11 -16.97 -7.62
N VAL A 324 -19.36 -16.51 -6.60
CA VAL A 324 -18.91 -15.11 -6.47
C VAL A 324 -17.47 -15.04 -5.96
N LEU A 325 -16.81 -13.92 -6.23
CA LEU A 325 -15.61 -13.50 -5.52
C LEU A 325 -16.06 -12.60 -4.35
N LYS A 326 -15.99 -13.13 -3.13
CA LYS A 326 -16.39 -12.39 -1.92
C LYS A 326 -15.17 -11.82 -1.21
N GLN A 327 -15.26 -10.56 -0.83
CA GLN A 327 -14.30 -9.88 0.04
C GLN A 327 -15.06 -9.03 1.07
N SER A 328 -14.54 -8.94 2.30
CA SER A 328 -15.15 -8.07 3.31
C SER A 328 -14.10 -7.53 4.28
N LYS A 329 -14.49 -6.59 5.15
CA LYS A 329 -13.65 -6.13 6.26
C LYS A 329 -13.20 -7.26 7.21
N ALA A 330 -13.93 -8.38 7.24
CA ALA A 330 -13.66 -9.53 8.12
C ALA A 330 -13.16 -10.79 7.39
N MET A 331 -13.02 -10.76 6.06
CA MET A 331 -12.58 -11.89 5.25
C MET A 331 -11.79 -11.44 4.02
N PRO A 332 -10.58 -11.96 3.81
CA PRO A 332 -9.84 -11.75 2.56
C PRO A 332 -10.58 -12.35 1.36
N ALA A 333 -10.24 -11.89 0.16
CA ALA A 333 -10.85 -12.34 -1.09
C ALA A 333 -10.82 -13.88 -1.24
N ALA A 334 -11.98 -14.45 -1.55
CA ALA A 334 -12.16 -15.88 -1.76
C ALA A 334 -13.35 -16.17 -2.68
N PHE A 335 -13.31 -17.28 -3.42
CA PHE A 335 -14.47 -17.82 -4.09
C PHE A 335 -15.44 -18.41 -3.10
N VAL A 336 -16.72 -18.06 -3.26
CA VAL A 336 -17.82 -18.50 -2.39
C VAL A 336 -18.97 -18.98 -3.27
N LEU A 337 -19.56 -20.12 -2.91
CA LEU A 337 -20.84 -20.61 -3.45
C LEU A 337 -21.98 -20.19 -2.53
N ILE A 338 -23.06 -19.70 -3.12
CA ILE A 338 -24.28 -19.29 -2.43
C ILE A 338 -25.41 -20.16 -2.94
N ASP A 339 -26.12 -20.84 -2.04
CA ASP A 339 -27.27 -21.67 -2.37
C ASP A 339 -28.58 -20.84 -2.44
N GLN A 340 -29.71 -21.51 -2.71
CA GLN A 340 -31.05 -20.89 -2.77
C GLN A 340 -31.50 -20.31 -1.44
N ASP A 341 -31.03 -20.87 -0.31
CA ASP A 341 -31.30 -20.38 1.04
C ASP A 341 -30.34 -19.26 1.45
N LYS A 342 -29.51 -18.76 0.52
CA LYS A 342 -28.47 -17.74 0.73
C LYS A 342 -27.36 -18.21 1.68
N ARG A 343 -27.19 -19.53 1.91
CA ARG A 343 -26.07 -20.06 2.69
C ARG A 343 -24.79 -20.03 1.88
N GLU A 344 -23.70 -19.69 2.56
CA GLU A 344 -22.42 -19.48 1.93
C GLU A 344 -21.44 -20.61 2.21
N GLN A 345 -20.82 -21.15 1.16
CA GLN A 345 -19.73 -22.10 1.25
C GLN A 345 -18.46 -21.49 0.66
N ARG A 346 -17.43 -21.25 1.48
CA ARG A 346 -16.12 -20.83 1.01
C ARG A 346 -15.42 -21.98 0.28
N ILE A 347 -14.92 -21.69 -0.93
CA ILE A 347 -14.25 -22.67 -1.81
C ILE A 347 -12.74 -22.51 -1.78
N GLN A 348 -12.22 -21.37 -2.20
CA GLN A 348 -10.80 -21.14 -2.38
C GLN A 348 -10.45 -19.67 -2.09
N GLY A 349 -9.46 -19.43 -1.21
CA GLY A 349 -8.84 -18.12 -1.07
C GLY A 349 -7.92 -17.82 -2.24
N ILE A 350 -7.87 -16.56 -2.67
CA ILE A 350 -7.04 -16.13 -3.79
C ILE A 350 -5.94 -15.16 -3.37
N GLY A 351 -4.94 -14.99 -4.25
CA GLY A 351 -3.87 -14.03 -4.10
C GLY A 351 -4.31 -12.58 -4.33
N GLN A 352 -3.34 -11.70 -4.40
CA GLN A 352 -3.60 -10.31 -4.73
C GLN A 352 -3.99 -10.20 -6.21
N GLN A 353 -5.03 -9.43 -6.49
CA GLN A 353 -5.39 -8.97 -7.81
C GLN A 353 -5.32 -7.45 -7.86
N GLU A 354 -5.03 -6.88 -9.02
CA GLU A 354 -5.13 -5.43 -9.20
C GLU A 354 -6.60 -4.99 -9.19
N GLN A 355 -7.44 -5.77 -9.89
CA GLN A 355 -8.89 -5.62 -9.93
C GLN A 355 -9.56 -6.98 -9.70
N PRO A 356 -10.71 -7.05 -9.02
CA PRO A 356 -11.45 -8.30 -8.88
C PRO A 356 -11.78 -8.90 -10.25
N TRP A 357 -11.26 -10.08 -10.53
CA TRP A 357 -11.45 -10.76 -11.80
C TRP A 357 -11.50 -12.29 -11.67
N PHE A 358 -12.47 -12.92 -12.30
CA PHE A 358 -12.50 -14.34 -12.62
C PHE A 358 -13.50 -14.63 -13.73
N SER A 359 -13.36 -15.79 -14.35
CA SER A 359 -14.33 -16.37 -15.27
C SER A 359 -14.62 -17.82 -14.88
N TYR A 360 -15.82 -18.29 -15.16
CA TYR A 360 -16.27 -19.64 -14.87
C TYR A 360 -16.94 -20.27 -16.09
N ALA A 361 -16.55 -21.49 -16.44
CA ALA A 361 -17.23 -22.34 -17.43
C ALA A 361 -16.94 -23.82 -17.11
N ASN A 362 -17.92 -24.70 -17.30
CA ASN A 362 -17.75 -26.15 -17.21
C ASN A 362 -16.95 -26.64 -15.98
N ASN A 363 -17.38 -26.23 -14.77
CA ASN A 363 -16.74 -26.51 -13.47
C ASN A 363 -15.31 -25.96 -13.29
N LEU A 364 -14.81 -25.20 -14.25
CA LEU A 364 -13.50 -24.54 -14.16
C LEU A 364 -13.65 -23.06 -13.83
N ILE A 365 -12.91 -22.60 -12.81
CA ILE A 365 -12.71 -21.18 -12.49
C ILE A 365 -11.32 -20.80 -13.00
N VAL A 366 -11.19 -19.68 -13.70
CA VAL A 366 -9.91 -19.07 -14.10
C VAL A 366 -9.82 -17.65 -13.54
N TRP A 367 -8.64 -17.26 -13.08
CA TRP A 367 -8.34 -15.90 -12.61
C TRP A 367 -6.86 -15.59 -12.80
N ASP A 368 -6.52 -14.32 -12.72
CA ASP A 368 -5.14 -13.84 -12.61
C ASP A 368 -4.82 -13.42 -11.17
N GLU A 369 -3.56 -13.54 -10.77
CA GLU A 369 -3.10 -13.02 -9.49
C GLU A 369 -1.65 -12.57 -9.54
N VAL A 370 -1.34 -11.55 -8.73
CA VAL A 370 -0.01 -10.98 -8.64
C VAL A 370 0.91 -11.89 -7.84
N ARG A 371 2.12 -12.12 -8.39
CA ARG A 371 3.22 -12.84 -7.75
C ARG A 371 4.45 -11.96 -7.72
N LEU A 372 5.08 -11.83 -6.57
CA LEU A 372 6.35 -11.11 -6.44
C LEU A 372 7.50 -11.98 -6.96
N ASP A 373 8.54 -11.32 -7.49
CA ASP A 373 9.82 -11.98 -7.72
C ASP A 373 10.40 -12.41 -6.37
N PRO A 374 10.97 -13.62 -6.26
CA PRO A 374 11.49 -14.09 -4.99
C PRO A 374 12.52 -13.16 -4.34
N ARG A 375 13.32 -12.44 -5.11
CA ARG A 375 14.38 -11.59 -4.58
C ARG A 375 14.16 -10.10 -4.85
N PHE A 376 13.78 -9.75 -6.06
CA PHE A 376 13.70 -8.36 -6.52
C PHE A 376 12.24 -7.91 -6.56
N GLN A 377 11.73 -7.40 -5.45
CA GLN A 377 10.30 -7.13 -5.27
C GLN A 377 9.75 -5.99 -6.15
N GLN A 378 10.62 -5.19 -6.79
CA GLN A 378 10.18 -4.29 -7.85
C GLN A 378 9.67 -5.06 -9.08
N ARG A 379 10.13 -6.31 -9.26
CA ARG A 379 9.60 -7.23 -10.27
C ARG A 379 8.43 -8.02 -9.70
N SER A 380 7.34 -8.02 -10.44
CA SER A 380 6.17 -8.84 -10.16
C SER A 380 5.56 -9.39 -11.45
N TYR A 381 4.73 -10.39 -11.29
CA TYR A 381 4.14 -11.14 -12.38
C TYR A 381 2.64 -11.24 -12.20
N SER A 382 1.88 -11.20 -13.30
CA SER A 382 0.48 -11.60 -13.31
C SER A 382 0.40 -13.02 -13.90
N VAL A 383 0.00 -13.97 -13.06
CA VAL A 383 -0.04 -15.39 -13.43
C VAL A 383 -1.49 -15.88 -13.48
N ILE A 384 -1.76 -16.79 -14.44
CA ILE A 384 -3.06 -17.39 -14.59
C ILE A 384 -3.17 -18.63 -13.73
N CYS A 385 -4.20 -18.67 -12.91
CA CYS A 385 -4.56 -19.80 -12.05
C CYS A 385 -5.92 -20.36 -12.44
N THR A 386 -6.11 -21.67 -12.24
CA THR A 386 -7.40 -22.35 -12.42
C THR A 386 -7.74 -23.20 -11.22
N TYR A 387 -9.04 -23.33 -10.93
CA TYR A 387 -9.56 -24.22 -9.92
C TYR A 387 -10.75 -25.01 -10.48
N ASN A 388 -10.66 -26.33 -10.46
CA ASN A 388 -11.75 -27.19 -10.88
C ASN A 388 -12.64 -27.52 -9.66
N LEU A 389 -13.91 -27.13 -9.72
CA LEU A 389 -14.86 -27.31 -8.61
C LEU A 389 -15.18 -28.78 -8.29
N GLN A 390 -15.16 -29.67 -9.32
CA GLN A 390 -15.49 -31.08 -9.15
C GLN A 390 -14.31 -31.85 -8.54
N THR A 391 -13.11 -31.68 -9.11
CA THR A 391 -11.89 -32.37 -8.65
C THR A 391 -11.19 -31.66 -7.50
N ARG A 392 -11.56 -30.41 -7.20
CA ARG A 392 -10.92 -29.51 -6.21
C ARG A 392 -9.45 -29.25 -6.51
N LYS A 393 -9.02 -29.46 -7.74
CA LYS A 393 -7.63 -29.28 -8.15
C LYS A 393 -7.35 -27.83 -8.51
N LEU A 394 -6.32 -27.28 -7.88
CA LEU A 394 -5.77 -25.97 -8.15
C LEU A 394 -4.54 -26.11 -9.08
N ASN A 395 -4.50 -25.37 -10.18
CA ASN A 395 -3.35 -25.35 -11.08
C ASN A 395 -2.90 -23.90 -11.32
N LYS A 396 -1.60 -23.72 -11.56
CA LYS A 396 -1.00 -22.50 -12.06
C LYS A 396 -0.63 -22.73 -13.53
N LEU A 397 -1.32 -22.09 -14.47
CA LEU A 397 -1.14 -22.30 -15.91
C LEU A 397 0.03 -21.50 -16.49
N SER A 398 0.40 -20.37 -15.87
CA SER A 398 1.51 -19.55 -16.36
C SER A 398 2.51 -19.25 -15.24
N SER A 399 3.75 -18.98 -15.60
CA SER A 399 4.83 -18.66 -14.67
C SER A 399 5.63 -17.47 -15.18
N LYS A 400 5.98 -16.53 -14.31
CA LYS A 400 6.71 -15.29 -14.67
C LYS A 400 6.09 -14.55 -15.86
N SER A 401 4.76 -14.66 -15.99
CA SER A 401 3.99 -14.04 -17.06
C SER A 401 3.48 -12.64 -16.66
N ARG A 402 2.96 -11.93 -17.64
CA ARG A 402 2.28 -10.63 -17.50
C ARG A 402 0.97 -10.74 -18.29
N ILE A 403 0.10 -11.65 -17.83
CA ILE A 403 -1.17 -12.01 -18.49
C ILE A 403 -2.31 -11.63 -17.55
N PHE A 404 -3.30 -10.91 -18.06
CA PHE A 404 -4.36 -10.28 -17.31
C PHE A 404 -5.74 -10.62 -17.84
N SER A 405 -6.77 -10.48 -17.00
CA SER A 405 -8.19 -10.57 -17.34
C SER A 405 -8.56 -11.83 -18.11
N PRO A 406 -8.20 -13.04 -17.65
CA PRO A 406 -8.50 -14.28 -18.34
C PRO A 406 -10.01 -14.58 -18.37
N THR A 407 -10.55 -14.95 -19.53
CA THR A 407 -11.96 -15.35 -19.68
C THR A 407 -12.05 -16.68 -20.42
N LEU A 408 -12.82 -17.64 -19.89
CA LEU A 408 -13.04 -18.95 -20.48
C LEU A 408 -13.99 -18.89 -21.67
N SER A 409 -13.77 -19.75 -22.67
CA SER A 409 -14.79 -20.12 -23.66
C SER A 409 -15.93 -20.88 -22.99
N ALA A 410 -17.10 -20.93 -23.62
CA ALA A 410 -18.32 -21.55 -23.05
C ALA A 410 -18.15 -23.04 -22.71
N ASP A 411 -17.31 -23.76 -23.46
CA ASP A 411 -16.94 -25.16 -23.27
C ASP A 411 -15.83 -25.35 -22.23
N GLY A 412 -15.17 -24.27 -21.79
CA GLY A 412 -14.08 -24.29 -20.81
C GLY A 412 -12.72 -24.73 -21.37
N SER A 413 -12.59 -24.92 -22.71
CA SER A 413 -11.37 -25.45 -23.35
C SER A 413 -10.31 -24.37 -23.63
N LYS A 414 -10.72 -23.10 -23.80
CA LYS A 414 -9.84 -21.98 -24.16
C LYS A 414 -9.97 -20.83 -23.16
N ILE A 415 -8.90 -20.06 -23.05
CA ILE A 415 -8.84 -18.82 -22.26
C ILE A 415 -8.42 -17.69 -23.18
N VAL A 416 -9.21 -16.63 -23.31
CA VAL A 416 -8.76 -15.35 -23.87
C VAL A 416 -8.23 -14.47 -22.75
N ALA A 417 -7.13 -13.77 -23.00
CA ALA A 417 -6.49 -12.90 -22.02
C ALA A 417 -5.69 -11.77 -22.70
N VAL A 418 -5.24 -10.81 -21.90
CA VAL A 418 -4.40 -9.71 -22.36
C VAL A 418 -2.97 -9.93 -21.85
N GLN A 419 -1.99 -9.88 -22.74
CA GLN A 419 -0.57 -9.93 -22.41
C GLN A 419 0.06 -8.55 -22.60
N ILE A 420 0.88 -8.10 -21.62
CA ILE A 420 1.60 -6.82 -21.66
C ILE A 420 3.06 -7.08 -21.36
N ASP A 421 3.97 -6.80 -22.29
CA ASP A 421 5.40 -7.02 -22.09
C ASP A 421 6.10 -5.86 -21.33
N PHE A 422 7.42 -5.95 -21.17
CA PHE A 422 8.21 -4.93 -20.48
C PHE A 422 8.35 -3.61 -21.25
N SER A 423 8.02 -3.60 -22.54
CA SER A 423 7.97 -2.38 -23.35
C SER A 423 6.57 -1.76 -23.43
N ASN A 424 5.61 -2.29 -22.65
CA ASN A 424 4.18 -1.99 -22.72
C ASN A 424 3.52 -2.35 -24.08
N LYS A 425 4.08 -3.31 -24.80
CA LYS A 425 3.40 -3.87 -25.98
C LYS A 425 2.26 -4.77 -25.51
N VAL A 426 1.06 -4.45 -25.98
CA VAL A 426 -0.19 -5.12 -25.60
C VAL A 426 -0.62 -6.11 -26.69
N GLN A 427 -0.99 -7.31 -26.29
CA GLN A 427 -1.47 -8.36 -27.18
C GLN A 427 -2.71 -9.05 -26.62
N LEU A 428 -3.69 -9.30 -27.49
CA LEU A 428 -4.80 -10.19 -27.19
C LEU A 428 -4.38 -11.62 -27.54
N ILE A 429 -4.42 -12.51 -26.56
CA ILE A 429 -3.96 -13.90 -26.69
C ILE A 429 -5.09 -14.87 -26.39
N VAL A 430 -5.04 -16.06 -27.01
CA VAL A 430 -5.85 -17.22 -26.65
C VAL A 430 -4.93 -18.35 -26.21
N MET A 431 -5.27 -18.95 -25.09
CA MET A 431 -4.51 -20.02 -24.44
C MET A 431 -5.37 -21.29 -24.34
N ASP A 432 -4.74 -22.43 -24.35
CA ASP A 432 -5.33 -23.72 -23.99
C ASP A 432 -5.57 -23.77 -22.46
N ALA A 433 -6.79 -24.04 -22.04
CA ALA A 433 -7.17 -24.03 -20.63
C ALA A 433 -6.62 -25.20 -19.82
N ALA A 434 -6.20 -26.30 -20.47
CA ALA A 434 -5.66 -27.47 -19.78
C ALA A 434 -4.18 -27.30 -19.40
N ASN A 435 -3.39 -26.63 -20.26
CA ASN A 435 -1.93 -26.57 -20.12
C ASN A 435 -1.34 -25.14 -20.14
N GLY A 436 -2.15 -24.12 -20.45
CA GLY A 436 -1.70 -22.72 -20.46
C GLY A 436 -0.88 -22.32 -21.70
N LYS A 437 -0.78 -23.18 -22.73
CA LYS A 437 -0.05 -22.85 -23.96
C LYS A 437 -0.80 -21.79 -24.77
N ILE A 438 -0.10 -20.75 -25.20
CA ILE A 438 -0.67 -19.76 -26.13
C ILE A 438 -0.85 -20.44 -27.48
N ILE A 439 -2.10 -20.52 -27.96
CA ILE A 439 -2.49 -21.15 -29.23
C ILE A 439 -2.75 -20.09 -30.31
N ARG A 440 -2.96 -18.84 -29.91
CA ARG A 440 -3.17 -17.73 -30.84
C ARG A 440 -2.79 -16.38 -30.21
N THR A 441 -2.26 -15.49 -31.06
CA THR A 441 -2.04 -14.06 -30.73
C THR A 441 -2.66 -13.23 -31.83
N TYR A 442 -3.46 -12.23 -31.45
CA TYR A 442 -4.08 -11.31 -32.43
C TYR A 442 -3.19 -10.09 -32.63
N PRO A 443 -3.08 -9.58 -33.89
CA PRO A 443 -2.35 -8.37 -34.20
C PRO A 443 -2.94 -7.15 -33.47
N ASN A 444 -2.07 -6.30 -32.95
CA ASN A 444 -2.43 -5.00 -32.34
C ASN A 444 -1.44 -3.93 -32.81
N PRO A 445 -1.50 -3.52 -34.09
CA PRO A 445 -0.49 -2.64 -34.69
C PRO A 445 -0.47 -1.24 -34.10
N GLU A 446 -1.60 -0.75 -33.59
CA GLU A 446 -1.72 0.55 -32.93
C GLU A 446 -1.34 0.51 -31.43
N ASN A 447 -0.94 -0.64 -30.94
CA ASN A 447 -0.65 -0.89 -29.53
C ASN A 447 -1.75 -0.39 -28.59
N LEU A 448 -3.03 -0.64 -28.96
CA LEU A 448 -4.17 -0.28 -28.11
C LEU A 448 -4.06 -0.98 -26.76
N LEU A 449 -4.30 -0.26 -25.68
CA LEU A 449 -4.50 -0.91 -24.39
C LEU A 449 -5.82 -1.69 -24.44
N ILE A 450 -5.73 -3.00 -24.53
CA ILE A 450 -6.88 -3.92 -24.53
C ILE A 450 -7.24 -4.25 -23.09
N GLN A 451 -8.55 -4.26 -22.78
CA GLN A 451 -9.09 -4.57 -21.45
C GLN A 451 -10.26 -5.55 -21.54
N THR A 452 -10.35 -6.43 -20.56
CA THR A 452 -11.52 -7.27 -20.23
C THR A 452 -12.13 -8.03 -21.44
N PRO A 453 -11.34 -8.86 -22.16
CA PRO A 453 -11.83 -9.60 -23.31
C PRO A 453 -12.82 -10.72 -22.92
N SER A 454 -13.77 -11.07 -23.81
CA SER A 454 -14.74 -12.15 -23.61
C SER A 454 -15.10 -12.84 -24.92
N PHE A 455 -15.27 -14.17 -24.89
CA PHE A 455 -15.74 -14.95 -26.03
C PHE A 455 -17.25 -14.85 -26.22
N ASN A 456 -17.71 -15.01 -27.47
CA ASN A 456 -19.08 -15.38 -27.75
C ASN A 456 -19.33 -16.89 -27.42
N ASN A 457 -20.57 -17.33 -27.52
CA ASN A 457 -20.96 -18.70 -27.11
C ASN A 457 -20.25 -19.84 -27.86
N ASP A 458 -19.93 -19.65 -29.13
CA ASP A 458 -19.24 -20.67 -29.97
C ASP A 458 -17.71 -20.49 -29.98
N GLY A 459 -17.20 -19.44 -29.33
CA GLY A 459 -15.77 -19.17 -29.26
C GLY A 459 -15.15 -18.62 -30.55
N SER A 460 -15.96 -18.20 -31.53
CA SER A 460 -15.51 -17.69 -32.82
C SER A 460 -15.22 -16.20 -32.85
N VAL A 461 -15.83 -15.43 -31.96
CA VAL A 461 -15.68 -13.97 -31.83
C VAL A 461 -15.32 -13.58 -30.41
N ILE A 462 -14.41 -12.63 -30.28
CA ILE A 462 -14.02 -12.04 -29.00
C ILE A 462 -14.44 -10.58 -29.00
N THR A 463 -15.05 -10.11 -27.92
CA THR A 463 -15.30 -8.69 -27.66
C THR A 463 -14.31 -8.17 -26.61
N TYR A 464 -13.91 -6.91 -26.72
CA TYR A 464 -12.99 -6.27 -25.77
C TYR A 464 -13.16 -4.75 -25.77
N VAL A 465 -12.67 -4.11 -24.70
CA VAL A 465 -12.56 -2.64 -24.64
C VAL A 465 -11.14 -2.23 -24.99
N SER A 466 -10.97 -1.17 -25.77
CA SER A 466 -9.68 -0.50 -25.96
C SER A 466 -9.66 0.85 -25.25
N VAL A 467 -8.48 1.31 -24.88
CA VAL A 467 -8.24 2.64 -24.27
C VAL A 467 -7.21 3.39 -25.08
N LYS A 468 -7.51 4.64 -25.39
CA LYS A 468 -6.60 5.65 -25.94
C LYS A 468 -6.72 6.94 -25.15
N GLU A 469 -5.89 7.93 -25.48
CA GLU A 469 -6.05 9.28 -24.93
C GLU A 469 -7.45 9.86 -25.18
N ALA A 470 -8.03 9.60 -26.34
CA ALA A 470 -9.36 10.07 -26.73
C ALA A 470 -10.53 9.36 -26.01
N GLY A 471 -10.28 8.32 -25.24
CA GLY A 471 -11.32 7.58 -24.50
C GLY A 471 -11.30 6.07 -24.72
N LYS A 472 -12.40 5.42 -24.31
CA LYS A 472 -12.62 3.98 -24.44
C LYS A 472 -13.49 3.68 -25.67
N ALA A 473 -13.18 2.58 -26.35
CA ALA A 473 -13.95 2.07 -27.48
C ALA A 473 -14.28 0.58 -27.29
N LEU A 474 -15.41 0.13 -27.84
CA LEU A 474 -15.84 -1.28 -27.83
C LEU A 474 -15.57 -1.92 -29.18
N TRP A 475 -14.97 -3.10 -29.16
CA TRP A 475 -14.57 -3.82 -30.35
C TRP A 475 -15.01 -5.27 -30.32
N THR A 476 -15.06 -5.86 -31.52
CA THR A 476 -15.03 -7.32 -31.72
C THR A 476 -13.88 -7.69 -32.63
N VAL A 477 -13.36 -8.91 -32.47
CA VAL A 477 -12.42 -9.56 -33.39
C VAL A 477 -12.87 -11.00 -33.63
N ASP A 478 -12.92 -11.39 -34.91
CA ASP A 478 -13.30 -12.75 -35.31
C ASP A 478 -12.11 -13.72 -35.37
N ALA A 479 -12.43 -14.97 -35.68
CA ALA A 479 -11.42 -16.01 -35.82
C ALA A 479 -10.43 -15.75 -36.96
N SER A 480 -10.70 -14.88 -37.93
CA SER A 480 -9.75 -14.51 -38.98
C SER A 480 -8.77 -13.42 -38.52
N GLY A 481 -9.09 -12.70 -37.45
CA GLY A 481 -8.36 -11.52 -36.94
C GLY A 481 -8.94 -10.20 -37.44
N LYS A 482 -10.08 -10.24 -38.13
CA LYS A 482 -10.79 -9.03 -38.56
C LYS A 482 -11.44 -8.35 -37.36
N THR A 483 -11.08 -7.09 -37.13
CA THR A 483 -11.61 -6.27 -36.06
C THR A 483 -12.78 -5.40 -36.54
N THR A 484 -13.77 -5.21 -35.67
CA THR A 484 -14.89 -4.31 -35.94
C THR A 484 -15.09 -3.40 -34.73
N LYS A 485 -15.08 -2.08 -34.93
CA LYS A 485 -15.39 -1.11 -33.85
C LYS A 485 -16.91 -0.94 -33.77
N LEU A 486 -17.45 -1.22 -32.60
CA LEU A 486 -18.88 -1.10 -32.29
C LEU A 486 -19.23 0.25 -31.68
N ILE A 487 -18.44 0.73 -30.73
CA ILE A 487 -18.54 2.04 -30.10
C ILE A 487 -17.23 2.79 -30.34
N ASN A 488 -17.29 3.99 -30.84
CA ASN A 488 -16.14 4.88 -31.01
C ASN A 488 -15.60 5.35 -29.65
N GLU A 489 -14.42 5.94 -29.66
CA GLU A 489 -13.80 6.52 -28.47
C GLU A 489 -14.78 7.47 -27.76
N THR A 490 -14.98 7.20 -26.48
CA THR A 490 -15.94 7.90 -25.64
C THR A 490 -15.38 8.08 -24.20
N PRO A 491 -15.74 9.15 -23.49
CA PRO A 491 -15.38 9.30 -22.08
C PRO A 491 -16.12 8.34 -21.16
N GLN A 492 -17.07 7.55 -21.67
CA GLN A 492 -17.79 6.53 -20.90
C GLN A 492 -16.86 5.48 -20.32
N GLN A 493 -17.10 5.05 -19.09
CA GLN A 493 -16.35 3.97 -18.43
C GLN A 493 -16.81 2.60 -18.96
N LEU A 494 -16.61 2.38 -20.27
CA LEU A 494 -16.89 1.08 -20.86
C LEU A 494 -16.04 0.01 -20.17
N SER A 495 -16.68 -1.08 -19.72
CA SER A 495 -15.96 -2.20 -19.12
C SER A 495 -16.78 -3.50 -19.18
N ARG A 496 -16.08 -4.62 -19.07
CA ARG A 496 -16.65 -5.97 -18.94
C ARG A 496 -17.70 -6.31 -19.99
N PRO A 497 -17.36 -6.23 -21.27
CA PRO A 497 -18.28 -6.63 -22.33
C PRO A 497 -18.46 -8.14 -22.32
N ILE A 498 -19.70 -8.60 -22.43
CA ILE A 498 -20.09 -10.01 -22.58
C ILE A 498 -21.12 -10.18 -23.69
N PHE A 499 -21.09 -11.29 -24.40
CA PHE A 499 -22.11 -11.59 -25.39
C PHE A 499 -23.45 -11.96 -24.73
N LEU A 500 -24.52 -11.43 -25.30
CA LEU A 500 -25.91 -11.64 -24.91
C LEU A 500 -26.71 -12.00 -26.17
N GLY A 501 -26.55 -13.25 -26.66
CA GLY A 501 -27.03 -13.63 -27.99
C GLY A 501 -26.30 -12.85 -29.07
N ALA A 502 -27.04 -12.12 -29.91
CA ALA A 502 -26.49 -11.26 -30.97
C ALA A 502 -26.02 -9.89 -30.42
N ASN A 503 -26.36 -9.57 -29.21
CA ASN A 503 -26.01 -8.28 -28.56
C ASN A 503 -24.77 -8.45 -27.66
N ILE A 504 -24.15 -7.34 -27.29
CA ILE A 504 -23.08 -7.30 -26.28
C ILE A 504 -23.56 -6.43 -25.12
N ALA A 505 -23.60 -7.00 -23.92
CA ALA A 505 -23.84 -6.26 -22.69
C ALA A 505 -22.52 -5.74 -22.11
N PHE A 506 -22.53 -4.53 -21.57
CA PHE A 506 -21.35 -3.87 -21.00
C PHE A 506 -21.73 -2.85 -19.94
N ASN A 507 -20.78 -2.44 -19.12
CA ASN A 507 -20.94 -1.34 -18.18
C ASN A 507 -20.65 0.01 -18.84
N ALA A 508 -21.48 1.03 -18.53
CA ALA A 508 -21.28 2.43 -18.89
C ALA A 508 -22.10 3.34 -17.94
N HIS A 509 -22.02 4.66 -18.13
CA HIS A 509 -22.72 5.63 -17.30
C HIS A 509 -23.45 6.73 -18.12
N TYR A 510 -24.11 6.33 -19.20
CA TYR A 510 -24.79 7.28 -20.10
C TYR A 510 -25.80 8.20 -19.43
N ASN A 511 -26.41 7.76 -18.33
CA ASN A 511 -27.34 8.57 -17.52
C ASN A 511 -26.68 9.23 -16.30
N GLY A 512 -25.34 9.29 -16.25
CA GLY A 512 -24.60 9.82 -15.11
C GLY A 512 -24.46 8.88 -13.92
N ILE A 513 -25.00 7.64 -14.02
CA ILE A 513 -24.88 6.56 -13.03
C ILE A 513 -24.44 5.30 -13.75
N ASN A 514 -23.49 4.55 -13.18
CA ASN A 514 -23.07 3.29 -13.79
C ASN A 514 -24.24 2.30 -13.86
N ASN A 515 -24.49 1.81 -15.07
CA ASN A 515 -25.53 0.83 -15.35
C ASN A 515 -25.05 -0.19 -16.41
N ILE A 516 -25.86 -1.21 -16.63
CA ILE A 516 -25.62 -2.21 -17.66
C ILE A 516 -26.39 -1.79 -18.90
N TYR A 517 -25.69 -1.77 -20.01
CA TYR A 517 -26.23 -1.46 -21.33
C TYR A 517 -25.98 -2.63 -22.27
N SER A 518 -26.74 -2.70 -23.37
CA SER A 518 -26.49 -3.60 -24.50
C SER A 518 -26.30 -2.80 -25.78
N ILE A 519 -25.54 -3.33 -26.70
CA ILE A 519 -25.44 -2.86 -28.07
C ILE A 519 -25.78 -4.00 -29.01
N ASP A 520 -26.66 -3.76 -29.94
CA ASP A 520 -26.89 -4.65 -31.07
C ASP A 520 -25.72 -4.56 -32.04
N VAL A 521 -25.08 -5.68 -32.34
CA VAL A 521 -23.84 -5.71 -33.14
C VAL A 521 -24.04 -5.21 -34.57
N ASN A 522 -25.23 -5.40 -35.14
CA ASN A 522 -25.56 -5.02 -36.50
C ASN A 522 -26.00 -3.57 -36.64
N SER A 523 -27.03 -3.19 -35.86
CA SER A 523 -27.60 -1.83 -35.89
C SER A 523 -26.82 -0.80 -35.08
N LYS A 524 -25.92 -1.24 -34.21
CA LYS A 524 -25.18 -0.43 -33.23
C LYS A 524 -26.09 0.39 -32.29
N LYS A 525 -27.35 0.01 -32.17
CA LYS A 525 -28.29 0.64 -31.24
C LYS A 525 -27.95 0.25 -29.81
N ILE A 526 -27.81 1.26 -28.95
CA ILE A 526 -27.55 1.08 -27.50
C ILE A 526 -28.88 1.12 -26.75
N SER A 527 -29.06 0.16 -25.85
CA SER A 527 -30.21 0.04 -24.95
C SER A 527 -29.75 -0.14 -23.50
N ALA A 528 -30.54 0.36 -22.52
CA ALA A 528 -30.27 0.14 -21.11
C ALA A 528 -30.93 -1.17 -20.65
N LEU A 529 -30.19 -2.00 -19.87
CA LEU A 529 -30.68 -3.25 -19.28
C LEU A 529 -30.92 -3.13 -17.79
N SER A 530 -30.36 -2.11 -17.13
CA SER A 530 -30.57 -1.83 -15.72
C SER A 530 -30.81 -0.34 -15.47
N ALA A 531 -31.47 -0.06 -14.35
CA ALA A 531 -31.70 1.29 -13.84
C ALA A 531 -31.43 1.31 -12.33
N SER A 532 -30.17 1.08 -11.94
CA SER A 532 -29.76 1.06 -10.53
C SER A 532 -29.73 2.48 -9.95
N LYS A 533 -30.14 2.62 -8.69
CA LYS A 533 -30.10 3.88 -7.95
C LYS A 533 -28.69 4.36 -7.66
N TYR A 534 -27.77 3.43 -7.41
CA TYR A 534 -26.41 3.75 -7.01
C TYR A 534 -25.36 3.28 -8.03
N GLY A 535 -25.57 2.11 -8.65
CA GLY A 535 -24.73 1.58 -9.71
C GLY A 535 -24.94 0.09 -9.92
N ALA A 536 -24.94 -0.35 -11.20
CA ALA A 536 -25.02 -1.74 -11.61
C ALA A 536 -23.77 -2.10 -12.41
N PHE A 537 -23.19 -3.30 -12.14
CA PHE A 537 -21.90 -3.74 -12.68
C PHE A 537 -21.87 -5.23 -12.93
N ASN A 538 -20.89 -5.68 -13.72
CA ASN A 538 -20.50 -7.08 -13.84
C ASN A 538 -21.67 -7.97 -14.31
N PRO A 539 -22.27 -7.74 -15.48
CA PRO A 539 -23.35 -8.57 -15.98
C PRO A 539 -22.87 -10.01 -16.25
N SER A 540 -23.74 -10.98 -16.02
CA SER A 540 -23.51 -12.40 -16.27
C SER A 540 -24.81 -13.03 -16.76
N VAL A 541 -24.74 -13.78 -17.87
CA VAL A 541 -25.91 -14.44 -18.48
C VAL A 541 -26.37 -15.63 -17.64
N ILE A 542 -27.68 -15.75 -17.40
CA ILE A 542 -28.25 -16.97 -16.82
C ILE A 542 -28.65 -17.88 -17.97
N LYS A 543 -27.86 -18.95 -18.21
CA LYS A 543 -28.06 -19.88 -19.31
C LYS A 543 -29.50 -20.44 -19.34
N GLY A 544 -30.11 -20.47 -20.53
CA GLY A 544 -31.48 -20.99 -20.74
C GLY A 544 -32.57 -20.04 -20.28
N THR A 545 -32.28 -18.78 -19.95
CA THR A 545 -33.27 -17.78 -19.56
C THR A 545 -33.03 -16.46 -20.29
N ASP A 546 -34.03 -15.57 -20.20
CA ASP A 546 -33.95 -14.17 -20.64
C ASP A 546 -33.51 -13.22 -19.52
N SER A 547 -32.61 -13.66 -18.64
CA SER A 547 -32.24 -12.91 -17.45
C SER A 547 -30.72 -12.83 -17.28
N ILE A 548 -30.28 -11.78 -16.60
CA ILE A 548 -28.89 -11.59 -16.19
C ILE A 548 -28.78 -11.49 -14.67
N LEU A 549 -27.68 -12.01 -14.12
CA LEU A 549 -27.18 -11.64 -12.81
C LEU A 549 -26.25 -10.43 -12.94
N PHE A 550 -26.17 -9.62 -11.90
CA PHE A 550 -25.26 -8.48 -11.86
C PHE A 550 -24.96 -8.05 -10.44
N ASN A 551 -23.98 -7.20 -10.27
CA ASN A 551 -23.72 -6.50 -9.01
C ASN A 551 -24.53 -5.21 -8.94
N ASN A 552 -25.42 -5.11 -7.96
CA ASN A 552 -26.09 -3.87 -7.60
C ASN A 552 -25.38 -3.25 -6.40
N TYR A 553 -24.94 -2.00 -6.50
CA TYR A 553 -24.21 -1.34 -5.42
C TYR A 553 -25.18 -0.81 -4.35
N ASN A 554 -24.81 -1.01 -3.09
CA ASN A 554 -25.57 -0.55 -1.94
C ASN A 554 -24.64 -0.06 -0.81
N LEU A 555 -25.18 0.27 0.36
CA LEU A 555 -24.47 0.89 1.49
C LEU A 555 -23.24 0.11 1.96
N PHE A 556 -23.30 -1.22 1.93
CA PHE A 556 -22.20 -2.08 2.36
C PHE A 556 -21.34 -2.63 1.23
N GLY A 557 -21.58 -2.22 -0.02
CA GLY A 557 -20.81 -2.67 -1.17
C GLY A 557 -21.65 -3.33 -2.25
N TYR A 558 -21.08 -4.25 -3.00
CA TYR A 558 -21.71 -4.95 -4.10
C TYR A 558 -22.59 -6.12 -3.60
N GLU A 559 -23.88 -6.04 -3.89
CA GLU A 559 -24.87 -7.10 -3.69
C GLU A 559 -25.12 -7.84 -5.02
N ILE A 560 -25.68 -9.04 -4.92
CA ILE A 560 -26.08 -9.84 -6.08
C ILE A 560 -27.53 -9.55 -6.41
N ALA A 561 -27.81 -9.13 -7.64
CA ALA A 561 -29.14 -8.87 -8.15
C ALA A 561 -29.39 -9.61 -9.47
N GLN A 562 -30.66 -9.74 -9.82
CA GLN A 562 -31.12 -10.34 -11.06
C GLN A 562 -32.17 -9.44 -11.73
N THR A 563 -32.14 -9.38 -13.07
CA THR A 563 -33.15 -8.72 -13.89
C THR A 563 -33.40 -9.48 -15.18
N LYS A 564 -34.63 -9.36 -15.71
CA LYS A 564 -34.92 -9.77 -17.08
C LYS A 564 -34.25 -8.84 -18.07
N ILE A 565 -33.93 -9.38 -19.25
CA ILE A 565 -33.39 -8.64 -20.38
C ILE A 565 -34.52 -7.87 -21.04
N GLU A 566 -34.76 -6.65 -20.60
CA GLU A 566 -35.75 -5.73 -21.18
C GLU A 566 -35.00 -4.48 -21.67
N GLU A 567 -34.91 -4.33 -22.98
CA GLU A 567 -34.25 -3.18 -23.60
C GLU A 567 -35.06 -1.90 -23.41
N GLN A 568 -34.44 -0.93 -22.76
CA GLN A 568 -35.01 0.40 -22.56
C GLN A 568 -34.13 1.45 -23.24
N LYS A 569 -34.70 2.60 -23.58
CA LYS A 569 -33.87 3.73 -24.04
C LYS A 569 -32.90 4.12 -22.92
N PRO A 570 -31.64 4.42 -23.22
CA PRO A 570 -30.72 5.03 -22.26
C PRO A 570 -31.35 6.30 -21.69
N GLY A 571 -31.25 6.48 -20.38
CA GLY A 571 -31.72 7.71 -19.73
C GLY A 571 -30.91 8.93 -20.21
N LYS A 572 -31.49 10.11 -20.01
CA LYS A 572 -30.75 11.37 -20.28
C LYS A 572 -29.53 11.46 -19.36
N ASP A 573 -28.42 12.01 -19.89
CA ASP A 573 -27.23 12.30 -19.08
C ASP A 573 -27.57 13.37 -18.02
N ASN A 574 -27.45 12.97 -16.75
CA ASN A 574 -27.67 13.79 -15.57
C ASN A 574 -26.40 13.78 -14.67
N PHE A 575 -25.23 13.54 -15.25
CA PHE A 575 -23.98 13.48 -14.47
C PHE A 575 -23.71 14.80 -13.75
N VAL A 576 -23.43 14.73 -12.46
CA VAL A 576 -23.08 15.89 -11.63
C VAL A 576 -21.57 16.05 -11.63
N PHE A 577 -21.09 17.05 -12.38
CA PHE A 577 -19.66 17.32 -12.52
C PHE A 577 -19.19 18.41 -11.55
N PHE A 578 -18.57 18.02 -10.45
CA PHE A 578 -18.09 18.95 -9.42
C PHE A 578 -16.82 19.72 -9.82
N GLY A 579 -16.09 19.26 -10.82
CA GLY A 579 -14.86 19.88 -11.33
C GLY A 579 -15.07 21.09 -12.25
N ALA A 580 -16.30 21.42 -12.64
CA ALA A 580 -16.60 22.42 -13.67
C ALA A 580 -16.00 23.82 -13.39
N ALA A 581 -16.05 24.27 -12.13
CA ALA A 581 -15.47 25.57 -11.76
C ALA A 581 -13.93 25.56 -11.89
N ALA A 582 -13.27 24.47 -11.48
CA ALA A 582 -11.82 24.34 -11.60
C ALA A 582 -11.40 24.26 -13.07
N GLU A 583 -12.10 23.51 -13.91
CA GLU A 583 -11.86 23.42 -15.35
C GLU A 583 -11.97 24.81 -16.02
N LYS A 584 -13.05 25.54 -15.74
CA LYS A 584 -13.20 26.91 -16.23
C LYS A 584 -12.09 27.86 -15.78
N GLN A 585 -11.62 27.73 -14.53
CA GLN A 585 -10.51 28.53 -14.00
C GLN A 585 -9.16 28.17 -14.66
N GLU A 586 -8.93 26.91 -15.00
CA GLU A 586 -7.72 26.49 -15.71
C GLU A 586 -7.76 26.98 -17.16
N ASN A 587 -8.88 26.87 -17.86
CA ASN A 587 -9.10 27.32 -19.23
C ASN A 587 -7.99 26.86 -20.19
N THR A 588 -7.67 25.58 -20.17
CA THR A 588 -6.56 25.01 -20.95
C THR A 588 -7.02 24.04 -22.03
N GLY A 589 -8.30 23.59 -21.98
CA GLY A 589 -8.73 22.40 -22.71
C GLY A 589 -7.99 21.15 -22.21
N ASN A 590 -7.99 20.07 -22.95
CA ASN A 590 -7.17 18.90 -22.66
C ASN A 590 -5.69 19.22 -22.84
N VAL A 591 -4.89 19.05 -21.80
CA VAL A 591 -3.46 19.43 -21.84
C VAL A 591 -2.61 18.58 -22.77
N PHE A 592 -3.15 17.43 -23.20
CA PHE A 592 -2.49 16.50 -24.13
C PHE A 592 -2.79 16.79 -25.60
N ASP A 593 -3.70 17.73 -25.89
CA ASP A 593 -3.97 18.15 -27.26
C ASP A 593 -2.78 18.96 -27.81
N ASN A 594 -2.37 18.63 -29.01
CA ASN A 594 -1.34 19.35 -29.77
C ASN A 594 0.04 19.43 -29.07
N ILE A 595 0.46 18.35 -28.40
CA ILE A 595 1.82 18.27 -27.88
C ILE A 595 2.79 18.17 -29.05
N PRO A 596 3.80 19.06 -29.13
CA PRO A 596 4.81 18.97 -30.16
C PRO A 596 5.62 17.68 -30.06
N ASP A 597 5.89 17.04 -31.19
CA ASP A 597 6.79 15.89 -31.24
C ASP A 597 8.24 16.40 -31.40
N SER A 598 9.06 16.08 -30.40
CA SER A 598 10.48 16.43 -30.34
C SER A 598 11.25 15.21 -29.84
N SER A 599 12.44 14.98 -30.37
CA SER A 599 13.34 13.96 -29.86
C SER A 599 14.32 14.54 -28.82
N PHE A 600 14.55 13.77 -27.77
CA PHE A 600 15.51 14.13 -26.71
C PHE A 600 16.72 13.23 -26.76
N THR A 601 17.91 13.78 -26.46
CA THR A 601 19.12 12.97 -26.34
C THR A 601 18.98 11.97 -25.19
N SER A 602 19.10 10.70 -25.52
CA SER A 602 19.09 9.58 -24.58
C SER A 602 20.52 9.11 -24.35
N THR A 603 20.92 8.96 -23.10
CA THR A 603 22.26 8.49 -22.71
C THR A 603 22.17 7.34 -21.73
N PRO A 604 23.19 6.46 -21.62
CA PRO A 604 23.24 5.45 -20.58
C PRO A 604 23.19 6.07 -19.16
N TYR A 605 22.44 5.46 -18.24
CA TYR A 605 22.47 5.80 -16.82
C TYR A 605 23.47 4.92 -16.09
N HIS A 606 24.64 5.47 -15.74
CA HIS A 606 25.73 4.73 -15.09
C HIS A 606 25.44 4.53 -13.60
N LYS A 607 24.89 3.35 -13.23
CA LYS A 607 24.47 3.01 -11.86
C LYS A 607 25.55 3.26 -10.80
N LEU A 608 26.82 2.91 -11.10
CA LEU A 608 27.93 3.08 -10.15
C LEU A 608 28.32 4.55 -9.92
N GLY A 609 28.19 5.39 -10.93
CA GLY A 609 28.45 6.84 -10.81
C GLY A 609 27.39 7.58 -9.98
N HIS A 610 26.24 6.96 -9.71
CA HIS A 610 25.11 7.56 -9.01
C HIS A 610 24.74 6.80 -7.71
N LEU A 611 25.71 6.14 -7.06
CA LEU A 611 25.48 5.40 -5.80
C LEU A 611 25.22 6.38 -4.63
N ILE A 612 26.02 7.42 -4.53
CA ILE A 612 25.93 8.40 -3.44
C ILE A 612 25.00 9.55 -3.82
N ASN A 613 24.02 9.79 -3.00
CA ASN A 613 23.08 10.89 -3.12
C ASN A 613 22.66 11.33 -1.71
N ILE A 614 23.47 12.19 -1.09
CA ILE A 614 23.23 12.69 0.26
C ILE A 614 22.05 13.65 0.21
N HIS A 615 20.95 13.28 0.82
CA HIS A 615 19.70 14.04 0.77
C HIS A 615 19.17 14.50 2.12
N SER A 616 19.65 13.95 3.22
CA SER A 616 19.09 14.25 4.54
C SER A 616 20.14 14.29 5.63
N LEU A 617 19.88 15.14 6.61
CA LEU A 617 20.47 15.15 7.94
C LEU A 617 19.33 15.04 8.94
N ILE A 618 19.29 13.93 9.68
CA ILE A 618 18.19 13.65 10.62
C ILE A 618 18.70 13.54 12.05
N PRO A 619 17.89 13.95 13.05
CA PRO A 619 18.17 13.60 14.43
C PRO A 619 17.93 12.11 14.64
N VAL A 620 18.81 11.47 15.40
CA VAL A 620 18.70 10.07 15.82
C VAL A 620 18.65 10.03 17.34
N ILE A 621 17.66 9.35 17.90
CA ILE A 621 17.53 9.11 19.34
C ILE A 621 17.46 7.58 19.50
N GLU A 622 18.51 6.98 20.05
CA GLU A 622 18.56 5.53 20.27
C GLU A 622 17.91 5.15 21.60
N ASP A 623 18.19 5.91 22.65
CA ASP A 623 17.61 5.76 23.98
C ASP A 623 17.67 7.09 24.77
N GLU A 624 17.33 7.08 26.04
CA GLU A 624 17.34 8.27 26.90
C GLU A 624 18.74 8.87 27.14
N TYR A 625 19.78 8.11 26.86
CA TYR A 625 21.19 8.53 27.10
C TYR A 625 21.94 8.79 25.80
N LYS A 626 21.42 8.35 24.65
CA LYS A 626 22.15 8.38 23.37
C LYS A 626 21.31 9.01 22.25
N GLY A 627 21.82 10.09 21.72
CA GLY A 627 21.21 10.78 20.58
C GLY A 627 22.24 11.54 19.75
N GLY A 628 21.89 11.88 18.53
CA GLY A 628 22.81 12.53 17.61
C GLY A 628 22.21 12.97 16.29
N LEU A 629 23.05 13.09 15.28
CA LEU A 629 22.71 13.48 13.93
C LEU A 629 23.27 12.48 12.93
N GLN A 630 22.51 12.17 11.89
CA GLN A 630 22.89 11.24 10.84
C GLN A 630 22.60 11.79 9.46
N PHE A 631 23.60 11.78 8.57
CA PHE A 631 23.43 12.00 7.14
C PHE A 631 22.96 10.72 6.50
N ASN A 632 21.98 10.81 5.60
CA ASN A 632 21.45 9.70 4.82
C ASN A 632 21.65 9.93 3.33
N SER A 633 21.97 8.84 2.63
CA SER A 633 22.14 8.76 1.20
C SER A 633 21.45 7.53 0.65
N ASN A 634 20.51 7.72 -0.26
CA ASN A 634 19.85 6.65 -1.00
C ASN A 634 19.91 6.97 -2.49
N ASN A 635 20.33 6.05 -3.30
CA ASN A 635 20.34 6.29 -4.74
C ASN A 635 18.93 6.22 -5.35
N LEU A 636 18.72 6.81 -6.53
CA LEU A 636 17.40 6.92 -7.15
C LEU A 636 16.78 5.55 -7.50
N LEU A 637 17.60 4.52 -7.72
CA LEU A 637 17.16 3.17 -8.06
C LEU A 637 16.97 2.26 -6.85
N ASN A 638 17.12 2.75 -5.62
CA ASN A 638 17.00 1.98 -4.36
C ASN A 638 17.95 0.77 -4.27
N THR A 639 19.10 0.84 -4.95
CA THR A 639 20.06 -0.26 -5.01
C THR A 639 21.25 -0.11 -4.07
N PHE A 640 21.40 1.10 -3.51
CA PHE A 640 22.47 1.42 -2.57
C PHE A 640 22.00 2.46 -1.56
N ASP A 641 22.23 2.18 -0.30
CA ASP A 641 22.00 3.12 0.80
C ASP A 641 23.29 3.30 1.58
N ALA A 642 23.54 4.49 2.09
CA ALA A 642 24.65 4.79 2.99
C ALA A 642 24.24 5.81 4.04
N TYR A 643 24.87 5.75 5.18
CA TYR A 643 24.72 6.75 6.23
C TYR A 643 26.05 7.02 6.93
N ALA A 644 26.15 8.22 7.52
CA ALA A 644 27.22 8.57 8.43
C ALA A 644 26.66 9.47 9.54
N GLY A 645 27.03 9.21 10.78
CA GLY A 645 26.45 9.91 11.92
C GLY A 645 27.39 10.10 13.08
N VAL A 646 26.99 11.01 13.98
CA VAL A 646 27.60 11.22 15.26
C VAL A 646 26.53 11.21 16.35
N ASN A 647 26.72 10.38 17.38
CA ASN A 647 25.87 10.31 18.55
C ASN A 647 26.65 10.81 19.78
N TYR A 648 25.97 11.49 20.67
CA TYR A 648 26.49 11.81 21.99
C TYR A 648 25.89 10.86 23.02
N GLN A 649 26.76 10.17 23.74
CA GLN A 649 26.37 9.27 24.82
C GLN A 649 26.49 9.99 26.14
N ARG A 650 25.36 10.42 26.71
CA ARG A 650 25.27 11.31 27.86
C ARG A 650 25.85 10.69 29.13
N ASP A 651 25.61 9.41 29.40
CA ASP A 651 26.08 8.67 30.56
C ASP A 651 27.59 8.48 30.58
N LEU A 652 28.23 8.47 29.40
CA LEU A 652 29.69 8.38 29.25
C LEU A 652 30.36 9.74 29.00
N GLY A 653 29.58 10.78 28.66
CA GLY A 653 30.13 12.10 28.31
C GLY A 653 30.97 12.10 27.02
N ARG A 654 30.74 11.13 26.11
CA ARG A 654 31.61 10.90 24.92
C ARG A 654 30.81 10.80 23.63
N PHE A 655 31.45 11.14 22.51
CA PHE A 655 30.88 10.97 21.18
C PHE A 655 31.15 9.58 20.60
N GLU A 656 30.17 9.06 19.89
CA GLU A 656 30.25 7.88 19.02
C GLU A 656 30.13 8.32 17.56
N TYR A 657 30.94 7.74 16.67
CA TYR A 657 30.90 7.95 15.24
C TYR A 657 30.45 6.65 14.56
N ASN A 658 29.51 6.73 13.64
CA ASN A 658 29.00 5.57 12.93
C ASN A 658 28.88 5.85 11.43
N ALA A 659 29.05 4.81 10.62
CA ALA A 659 28.83 4.84 9.20
C ALA A 659 28.37 3.45 8.73
N GLY A 660 27.57 3.42 7.68
CA GLY A 660 27.15 2.16 7.09
C GLY A 660 26.78 2.30 5.64
N ALA A 661 26.85 1.17 4.94
CA ALA A 661 26.45 1.06 3.55
C ALA A 661 25.76 -0.29 3.30
N SER A 662 24.70 -0.26 2.48
CA SER A 662 23.98 -1.45 2.04
C SER A 662 23.95 -1.50 0.52
N PHE A 663 24.52 -2.55 -0.07
CA PHE A 663 24.48 -2.82 -1.50
C PHE A 663 23.46 -3.90 -1.80
N LYS A 664 22.39 -3.54 -2.52
CA LYS A 664 21.17 -4.35 -2.67
C LYS A 664 20.94 -4.89 -4.08
N SER A 665 21.82 -4.56 -5.03
CA SER A 665 21.65 -4.95 -6.44
C SER A 665 21.90 -6.42 -6.72
N LEU A 666 22.68 -7.11 -5.88
CA LEU A 666 23.00 -8.51 -6.04
C LEU A 666 21.94 -9.41 -5.40
N TYR A 667 22.04 -10.72 -5.65
CA TYR A 667 21.16 -11.68 -5.00
C TYR A 667 21.30 -11.63 -3.48
N PRO A 668 22.50 -11.68 -2.86
CA PRO A 668 22.71 -11.25 -1.49
C PRO A 668 22.70 -9.71 -1.37
N ILE A 669 22.17 -9.23 -0.26
CA ILE A 669 22.35 -7.84 0.20
C ILE A 669 23.60 -7.83 1.06
N PHE A 670 24.55 -6.95 0.75
CA PHE A 670 25.75 -6.77 1.56
C PHE A 670 25.63 -5.51 2.41
N ASN A 671 25.80 -5.67 3.71
CA ASN A 671 25.77 -4.59 4.69
C ASN A 671 27.17 -4.46 5.30
N LEU A 672 27.78 -3.28 5.17
CA LEU A 672 29.00 -2.91 5.85
C LEU A 672 28.69 -1.84 6.88
N THR A 673 29.09 -2.04 8.12
CA THR A 673 28.93 -1.03 9.18
C THR A 673 30.24 -0.78 9.88
N TYR A 674 30.47 0.48 10.24
CA TYR A 674 31.61 0.91 11.05
C TYR A 674 31.07 1.73 12.24
N SER A 675 31.62 1.53 13.43
CA SER A 675 31.40 2.41 14.54
C SER A 675 32.67 2.58 15.39
N ASN A 676 32.91 3.83 15.79
CA ASN A 676 33.86 4.17 16.84
C ASN A 676 33.06 4.59 18.08
N ARG A 677 33.01 3.71 19.07
CA ARG A 677 32.06 3.84 20.18
C ARG A 677 32.74 3.75 21.55
N PRO A 678 32.39 4.60 22.52
CA PRO A 678 32.82 4.46 23.88
C PRO A 678 32.06 3.32 24.58
N ARG A 679 32.72 2.66 25.50
CA ARG A 679 32.17 1.57 26.31
C ARG A 679 32.54 1.71 27.76
N ARG A 680 31.71 1.19 28.65
CA ARG A 680 31.92 1.12 30.09
C ARG A 680 31.55 -0.27 30.61
N THR A 681 32.31 -0.76 31.58
CA THR A 681 31.95 -1.96 32.33
C THR A 681 32.15 -1.71 33.81
N PHE A 682 31.43 -2.48 34.61
CA PHE A 682 31.66 -2.54 36.05
C PHE A 682 32.06 -3.98 36.40
N TYR A 683 33.11 -4.13 37.16
CA TYR A 683 33.60 -5.45 37.56
C TYR A 683 33.99 -5.47 39.03
N ALA A 684 33.82 -6.62 39.67
CA ALA A 684 34.17 -6.82 41.08
C ALA A 684 35.67 -6.96 41.25
N THR A 685 36.20 -6.34 42.29
CA THR A 685 37.59 -6.52 42.78
C THR A 685 37.52 -6.84 44.26
N GLY A 686 38.63 -7.30 44.87
CA GLY A 686 38.68 -7.55 46.31
C GLY A 686 38.38 -6.31 47.15
N ALA A 687 38.47 -5.12 46.61
CA ALA A 687 38.19 -3.85 47.25
C ALA A 687 36.83 -3.21 46.90
N GLY A 688 35.94 -3.92 46.18
CA GLY A 688 34.62 -3.44 45.75
C GLY A 688 34.48 -3.43 44.21
N THR A 689 33.45 -2.72 43.73
CA THR A 689 33.17 -2.59 42.31
C THR A 689 34.03 -1.49 41.67
N ARG A 690 34.78 -1.80 40.61
CA ARG A 690 35.52 -0.82 39.81
C ARG A 690 34.84 -0.59 38.46
N GLN A 691 34.96 0.66 37.99
CA GLN A 691 34.53 1.06 36.64
C GLN A 691 35.74 1.03 35.71
N GLY A 692 35.56 0.40 34.56
CA GLY A 692 36.52 0.43 33.44
C GLY A 692 35.92 1.01 32.20
N ASP A 693 36.64 1.87 31.53
CA ASP A 693 36.22 2.56 30.30
C ASP A 693 37.20 2.24 29.16
N TRP A 694 36.68 2.18 27.93
CA TRP A 694 37.49 2.03 26.72
C TRP A 694 36.76 2.60 25.51
N ARG A 695 37.46 2.71 24.40
CA ARG A 695 36.89 2.93 23.07
C ARG A 695 37.06 1.69 22.19
N GLU A 696 36.18 1.49 21.23
CA GLU A 696 36.31 0.41 20.26
C GLU A 696 36.03 0.89 18.84
N ASN A 697 36.91 0.50 17.90
CA ASN A 697 36.60 0.49 16.49
C ASN A 697 35.94 -0.84 16.16
N TYR A 698 34.74 -0.79 15.63
CA TYR A 698 33.95 -1.96 15.26
C TYR A 698 33.63 -1.90 13.77
N VAL A 699 34.03 -2.93 13.03
CA VAL A 699 33.68 -3.10 11.61
C VAL A 699 32.90 -4.40 11.49
N ARG A 700 31.75 -4.38 10.83
CA ARG A 700 30.92 -5.57 10.58
C ARG A 700 30.56 -5.67 9.10
N LEU A 701 30.72 -6.85 8.53
CA LEU A 701 30.24 -7.22 7.20
C LEU A 701 29.20 -8.33 7.35
N GLN A 702 28.05 -8.14 6.71
CA GLN A 702 26.95 -9.11 6.71
C GLN A 702 26.41 -9.29 5.30
N ALA A 703 26.14 -10.52 4.90
CA ALA A 703 25.38 -10.88 3.71
C ALA A 703 24.00 -11.40 4.13
N VAL A 704 22.94 -10.93 3.47
CA VAL A 704 21.55 -11.35 3.71
C VAL A 704 20.91 -11.75 2.38
N VAL A 705 20.32 -12.93 2.33
CA VAL A 705 19.56 -13.41 1.17
C VAL A 705 18.07 -13.50 1.55
N PRO A 706 17.26 -12.48 1.26
CA PRO A 706 15.82 -12.55 1.43
C PRO A 706 15.18 -13.24 0.22
N ILE A 707 14.22 -14.16 0.47
CA ILE A 707 13.45 -14.85 -0.55
C ILE A 707 11.97 -14.75 -0.18
N ASN A 708 11.17 -14.16 -1.10
CA ASN A 708 9.74 -13.97 -0.91
C ASN A 708 8.98 -14.79 -1.94
N LEU A 709 8.07 -15.63 -1.48
CA LEU A 709 7.20 -16.44 -2.32
C LEU A 709 5.75 -16.19 -1.93
N SER A 710 4.86 -16.10 -2.91
CA SER A 710 3.43 -16.00 -2.67
C SER A 710 2.67 -17.04 -3.47
N ALA A 711 1.60 -17.59 -2.89
CA ALA A 711 0.75 -18.59 -3.52
C ALA A 711 -0.67 -18.42 -2.97
N GLN A 712 -1.63 -18.03 -3.85
CA GLN A 712 -3.01 -17.74 -3.47
C GLN A 712 -3.03 -16.75 -2.27
N ASN A 713 -3.66 -17.16 -1.16
CA ASN A 713 -3.72 -16.37 0.07
C ASN A 713 -2.54 -16.63 1.04
N HIS A 714 -1.47 -17.32 0.60
CA HIS A 714 -0.30 -17.65 1.43
C HIS A 714 0.93 -16.86 0.99
N ASN A 715 1.68 -16.35 1.96
CA ASN A 715 2.98 -15.72 1.76
C ASN A 715 4.04 -16.49 2.54
N TYR A 716 5.16 -16.76 1.90
CA TYR A 716 6.31 -17.44 2.47
C TYR A 716 7.54 -16.53 2.31
N ASN A 717 8.20 -16.23 3.41
CA ASN A 717 9.42 -15.45 3.40
C ASN A 717 10.53 -16.28 4.06
N PHE A 718 11.65 -16.38 3.37
CA PHE A 718 12.88 -16.97 3.87
C PHE A 718 13.95 -15.90 3.92
N SER A 719 14.73 -15.88 4.96
CA SER A 719 15.91 -15.03 5.04
C SER A 719 17.05 -15.82 5.64
N VAL A 720 18.15 -15.86 4.93
CA VAL A 720 19.42 -16.44 5.43
C VAL A 720 20.41 -15.31 5.53
N ASN A 721 21.11 -15.22 6.65
CA ASN A 721 22.16 -14.24 6.85
C ASN A 721 23.43 -14.90 7.37
N ALA A 722 24.56 -14.34 6.98
CA ALA A 722 25.86 -14.65 7.53
C ALA A 722 26.67 -13.36 7.68
N GLY A 723 27.38 -13.24 8.76
CA GLY A 723 28.17 -12.04 9.05
C GLY A 723 29.39 -12.33 9.91
N THR A 724 30.30 -11.37 9.87
CA THR A 724 31.45 -11.34 10.76
C THR A 724 31.83 -9.91 11.11
N SER A 725 32.60 -9.74 12.16
CA SER A 725 33.06 -8.42 12.58
C SER A 725 34.48 -8.45 13.10
N TYR A 726 35.12 -7.29 13.13
CA TYR A 726 36.37 -7.07 13.79
C TYR A 726 36.23 -5.94 14.79
N THR A 727 36.71 -6.14 16.02
CA THR A 727 36.63 -5.10 17.07
C THR A 727 38.03 -4.87 17.62
N GLN A 728 38.48 -3.63 17.57
CA GLN A 728 39.72 -3.21 18.24
C GLN A 728 39.40 -2.26 19.37
N ARG A 729 39.83 -2.58 20.57
CA ARG A 729 39.63 -1.82 21.79
C ARG A 729 40.89 -1.04 22.14
N TYR A 730 40.71 0.22 22.48
CA TYR A 730 41.83 1.14 22.77
C TYR A 730 41.35 2.22 23.79
N ASP A 731 42.22 3.13 24.17
CA ASP A 731 41.92 4.14 25.22
C ASP A 731 41.35 3.47 26.47
N THR A 732 42.04 2.42 26.89
CA THR A 732 41.60 1.57 28.02
C THR A 732 41.96 2.19 29.34
N GLN A 733 41.00 2.30 30.26
CA GLN A 733 41.17 2.88 31.57
C GLN A 733 40.60 1.95 32.66
N ASN A 734 41.39 1.66 33.67
CA ASN A 734 40.97 0.87 34.83
C ASN A 734 40.33 -0.47 34.48
N LEU A 735 40.91 -1.21 33.54
CA LEU A 735 40.39 -2.51 33.11
C LEU A 735 41.12 -3.68 33.79
N PRO A 736 40.52 -4.88 33.89
CA PRO A 736 41.18 -6.08 34.40
C PRO A 736 42.39 -6.46 33.55
N ALA A 737 43.43 -7.08 34.16
CA ALA A 737 44.67 -7.49 33.50
C ALA A 737 44.42 -8.50 32.33
N ASN A 738 43.32 -9.26 32.40
CA ASN A 738 42.90 -10.19 31.34
C ASN A 738 41.94 -9.59 30.27
N PHE A 739 41.83 -8.27 30.23
CA PHE A 739 40.97 -7.61 29.25
C PHE A 739 41.50 -7.79 27.83
N VAL A 740 40.70 -8.36 26.97
CA VAL A 740 41.07 -8.64 25.58
C VAL A 740 40.91 -7.38 24.74
N THR A 741 41.98 -6.91 24.09
CA THR A 741 41.98 -5.65 23.32
C THR A 741 41.49 -5.81 21.87
N ALA A 742 41.43 -7.02 21.34
CA ALA A 742 40.92 -7.29 20.02
C ALA A 742 39.94 -8.47 20.01
N ILE A 743 38.88 -8.37 19.22
CA ILE A 743 37.96 -9.49 18.95
C ILE A 743 38.01 -9.78 17.45
N HIS A 744 38.42 -10.99 17.10
CA HIS A 744 38.69 -11.40 15.75
C HIS A 744 37.55 -12.24 15.18
N PHE A 745 36.84 -11.68 14.21
CA PHE A 745 35.96 -12.36 13.28
C PHE A 745 34.95 -13.34 13.91
N PRO A 746 34.15 -12.93 14.92
CA PRO A 746 33.02 -13.71 15.37
C PRO A 746 32.13 -14.05 14.18
N LEU A 747 31.62 -15.27 14.14
CA LEU A 747 30.67 -15.72 13.14
C LEU A 747 29.24 -15.51 13.63
N GLU A 748 28.45 -14.90 12.80
CA GLU A 748 27.00 -14.70 13.01
C GLU A 748 26.27 -15.35 11.86
N THR A 749 25.41 -16.30 12.14
CA THR A 749 24.55 -16.90 11.12
C THR A 749 23.11 -16.90 11.62
N GLY A 750 22.19 -16.74 10.70
CA GLY A 750 20.78 -16.76 11.02
C GLY A 750 19.92 -17.22 9.86
N PHE A 751 18.81 -17.78 10.22
CA PHE A 751 17.76 -18.18 9.30
C PHE A 751 16.41 -17.74 9.87
N THR A 752 15.58 -17.18 9.02
CA THR A 752 14.18 -16.88 9.36
C THR A 752 13.28 -17.45 8.30
N PHE A 753 12.30 -18.23 8.71
CA PHE A 753 11.18 -18.68 7.90
C PHE A 753 9.91 -18.03 8.41
N THR A 754 9.12 -17.49 7.51
CA THR A 754 7.80 -16.93 7.82
C THR A 754 6.79 -17.42 6.81
N HIS A 755 5.76 -18.12 7.27
CA HIS A 755 4.55 -18.38 6.51
C HIS A 755 3.41 -17.59 7.14
N THR A 756 2.65 -16.87 6.31
CA THR A 756 1.46 -16.15 6.75
C THR A 756 0.33 -16.30 5.73
N THR A 757 -0.89 -16.37 6.22
CA THR A 757 -2.08 -16.19 5.38
C THR A 757 -2.45 -14.71 5.30
N ARG A 758 -3.03 -14.28 4.18
CA ARG A 758 -3.57 -12.92 4.04
C ARG A 758 -4.60 -12.63 5.12
N THR A 759 -4.53 -11.44 5.69
CA THR A 759 -5.43 -10.96 6.73
C THR A 759 -6.54 -10.10 6.16
N ALA A 760 -7.68 -10.12 6.80
CA ALA A 760 -8.72 -9.12 6.60
C ALA A 760 -8.41 -7.86 7.43
N GLU A 761 -9.05 -6.75 7.11
CA GLU A 761 -8.83 -5.47 7.80
C GLU A 761 -9.20 -5.51 9.30
N ARG A 762 -10.13 -6.39 9.69
CA ARG A 762 -10.55 -6.60 11.09
C ARG A 762 -9.73 -7.65 11.82
N ASP A 763 -8.87 -8.40 11.14
CA ASP A 763 -8.03 -9.40 11.79
C ASP A 763 -6.95 -8.70 12.64
N ILE A 764 -6.84 -9.09 13.89
CA ILE A 764 -5.82 -8.56 14.81
C ILE A 764 -4.44 -9.11 14.48
N ALA A 765 -4.40 -10.34 13.99
CA ALA A 765 -3.19 -11.04 13.55
C ALA A 765 -3.57 -12.06 12.47
N PRO A 766 -2.60 -12.62 11.72
CA PRO A 766 -2.86 -13.70 10.78
C PRO A 766 -3.61 -14.85 11.45
N LYS A 767 -4.61 -15.42 10.78
CA LYS A 767 -5.34 -16.59 11.29
C LYS A 767 -4.48 -17.86 11.32
N TRP A 768 -3.60 -17.97 10.34
CA TRP A 768 -2.58 -19.01 10.28
C TRP A 768 -1.25 -18.36 9.94
N ALA A 769 -0.28 -18.48 10.83
CA ALA A 769 1.10 -18.12 10.54
C ALA A 769 2.05 -19.00 11.36
N GLN A 770 3.19 -19.30 10.76
CA GLN A 770 4.32 -19.96 11.39
C GLN A 770 5.56 -19.13 11.09
N ILE A 771 6.24 -18.72 12.15
CA ILE A 771 7.51 -17.99 12.04
C ILE A 771 8.53 -18.78 12.85
N VAL A 772 9.63 -19.12 12.23
CA VAL A 772 10.78 -19.75 12.90
C VAL A 772 11.99 -18.88 12.65
N ARG A 773 12.63 -18.46 13.72
CA ARG A 773 13.90 -17.74 13.70
C ARG A 773 14.95 -18.59 14.36
N PHE A 774 16.06 -18.78 13.71
CA PHE A 774 17.26 -19.42 14.19
C PHE A 774 18.41 -18.42 14.18
N SER A 775 19.23 -18.39 15.22
CA SER A 775 20.43 -17.58 15.33
C SER A 775 21.56 -18.43 15.92
N TYR A 776 22.74 -18.31 15.34
CA TYR A 776 23.95 -18.91 15.87
C TYR A 776 25.10 -17.90 15.83
N TYR A 777 25.71 -17.73 16.98
CA TYR A 777 26.89 -16.87 17.17
C TYR A 777 28.02 -17.73 17.69
N SER A 778 29.22 -17.57 17.14
CA SER A 778 30.40 -18.31 17.53
C SER A 778 31.63 -17.42 17.53
N GLN A 779 32.58 -17.72 18.40
CA GLN A 779 33.85 -17.02 18.50
C GLN A 779 35.02 -18.01 18.26
N PRO A 780 35.24 -18.48 17.01
CA PRO A 780 36.17 -19.57 16.77
C PRO A 780 37.63 -19.14 16.80
N PHE A 781 37.95 -17.85 16.63
CA PHE A 781 39.33 -17.38 16.41
C PHE A 781 40.00 -16.82 17.66
N ASP A 782 39.25 -16.61 18.76
CA ASP A 782 39.78 -16.06 20.01
C ASP A 782 39.59 -17.06 21.17
N LYS A 783 40.61 -17.80 21.54
CA LYS A 783 40.55 -18.79 22.63
C LYS A 783 40.14 -18.23 23.96
N GLN A 784 40.53 -16.99 24.29
CA GLN A 784 40.17 -16.31 25.54
C GLN A 784 38.71 -15.84 25.58
N LEU A 785 38.04 -15.74 24.43
CA LEU A 785 36.65 -15.32 24.28
C LEU A 785 35.83 -16.43 23.62
N SER A 786 36.33 -17.66 23.57
CA SER A 786 35.64 -18.78 22.94
C SER A 786 34.24 -18.98 23.59
N GLY A 787 33.28 -19.22 22.75
CA GLY A 787 31.92 -19.49 23.18
C GLY A 787 30.93 -19.37 22.02
N ASP A 788 29.84 -20.10 22.18
CA ASP A 788 28.78 -20.16 21.19
C ASP A 788 27.46 -19.78 21.83
N LEU A 789 26.55 -19.20 21.03
CA LEU A 789 25.16 -19.01 21.38
C LEU A 789 24.30 -19.58 20.25
N PHE A 790 23.48 -20.54 20.59
CA PHE A 790 22.44 -21.07 19.73
C PHE A 790 21.09 -20.56 20.24
N ALA A 791 20.25 -20.03 19.37
CA ALA A 791 18.91 -19.59 19.74
C ALA A 791 17.87 -19.95 18.68
N VAL A 792 16.70 -20.38 19.11
CA VAL A 792 15.53 -20.66 18.25
C VAL A 792 14.31 -19.96 18.84
N ALA A 793 13.56 -19.27 17.99
CA ALA A 793 12.26 -18.71 18.35
C ALA A 793 11.20 -19.17 17.33
N GLY A 794 10.10 -19.73 17.83
CA GLY A 794 8.95 -20.18 17.05
C GLY A 794 7.70 -19.42 17.44
N PHE A 795 6.96 -18.88 16.44
CA PHE A 795 5.67 -18.21 16.63
C PHE A 795 4.62 -18.94 15.83
N LEU A 796 3.60 -19.45 16.49
CA LEU A 796 2.48 -20.14 15.88
C LEU A 796 1.21 -19.35 16.13
N TYR A 797 0.60 -18.86 15.05
CA TYR A 797 -0.68 -18.16 15.10
C TYR A 797 -1.79 -19.10 14.69
N PHE A 798 -2.89 -19.05 15.44
CA PHE A 798 -4.09 -19.81 15.22
C PHE A 798 -5.33 -18.91 15.21
N PRO A 799 -6.43 -19.32 14.53
CA PRO A 799 -7.72 -18.69 14.71
C PRO A 799 -8.11 -18.78 16.19
N GLY A 800 -8.71 -17.73 16.74
CA GLY A 800 -9.30 -17.80 18.06
C GLY A 800 -10.69 -18.44 18.06
N LEU A 801 -11.37 -18.38 19.20
CA LEU A 801 -12.68 -18.99 19.43
C LEU A 801 -13.83 -18.34 18.63
N ALA A 802 -13.62 -17.10 18.15
CA ALA A 802 -14.61 -16.38 17.36
C ALA A 802 -13.95 -15.64 16.16
N LYS A 803 -14.79 -15.04 15.28
CA LYS A 803 -14.31 -14.30 14.11
C LYS A 803 -13.38 -13.17 14.52
N ASN A 804 -12.24 -13.05 13.81
CA ASN A 804 -11.21 -12.02 14.01
C ASN A 804 -10.48 -12.08 15.37
N HIS A 805 -10.69 -13.12 16.17
CA HIS A 805 -9.85 -13.44 17.33
C HIS A 805 -8.53 -14.08 16.85
N SER A 806 -7.52 -14.07 17.71
CA SER A 806 -6.21 -14.66 17.43
C SER A 806 -5.61 -15.26 18.68
N PHE A 807 -5.03 -16.46 18.54
CA PHE A 807 -4.20 -17.08 19.55
C PHE A 807 -2.76 -17.21 19.02
N LEU A 808 -1.80 -16.75 19.81
CA LEU A 808 -0.37 -16.84 19.54
C LEU A 808 0.29 -17.71 20.61
N ALA A 809 0.97 -18.77 20.18
CA ALA A 809 1.91 -19.52 20.97
C ALA A 809 3.34 -19.23 20.46
N ASN A 810 4.18 -18.68 21.32
CA ASN A 810 5.57 -18.39 21.02
C ASN A 810 6.49 -19.26 21.88
N PHE A 811 7.35 -20.04 21.25
CA PHE A 811 8.30 -20.98 21.86
C PHE A 811 9.70 -20.46 21.59
N ASN A 812 10.49 -20.32 22.64
CA ASN A 812 11.86 -19.85 22.52
C ASN A 812 12.79 -20.80 23.30
N TYR A 813 13.96 -21.09 22.71
CA TYR A 813 15.02 -21.84 23.33
C TYR A 813 16.35 -21.24 22.98
N GLN A 814 17.28 -21.16 23.91
CA GLN A 814 18.66 -20.81 23.68
C GLN A 814 19.61 -21.57 24.57
N GLU A 815 20.80 -21.79 24.05
CA GLU A 815 21.90 -22.39 24.79
C GLU A 815 23.18 -21.63 24.47
N ALA A 816 23.93 -21.31 25.49
CA ALA A 816 25.21 -20.65 25.34
C ALA A 816 26.27 -21.45 26.07
N THR A 817 27.39 -21.62 25.42
CA THR A 817 28.57 -22.41 25.92
C THR A 817 29.82 -21.53 25.89
N GLY A 818 30.86 -21.97 26.58
CA GLY A 818 32.16 -21.33 26.58
C GLY A 818 32.32 -20.18 27.55
N ILE A 819 33.36 -19.40 27.37
CA ILE A 819 33.82 -18.35 28.28
C ILE A 819 33.05 -17.04 28.02
N ARG A 820 32.77 -16.76 26.73
CA ARG A 820 32.07 -15.52 26.35
C ARG A 820 30.61 -15.53 26.84
N THR A 821 30.21 -14.42 27.44
CA THR A 821 28.81 -14.19 27.80
C THR A 821 28.09 -13.48 26.67
N TYR A 822 27.02 -14.07 26.20
CA TYR A 822 26.12 -13.48 25.20
C TYR A 822 24.88 -12.89 25.89
N ASN A 823 24.32 -11.85 25.31
CA ASN A 823 22.98 -11.38 25.70
C ASN A 823 21.93 -12.42 25.26
N ASN A 824 20.78 -12.40 25.95
CA ASN A 824 19.66 -13.24 25.53
C ASN A 824 19.20 -12.86 24.12
N ASP A 825 19.03 -13.86 23.24
CA ASP A 825 18.52 -13.70 21.86
C ASP A 825 17.12 -14.30 21.69
N ILE A 826 16.43 -14.54 22.78
CA ILE A 826 15.05 -15.03 22.81
C ILE A 826 14.10 -14.02 23.44
N ASN A 827 12.81 -14.13 23.11
CA ASN A 827 11.78 -13.26 23.69
C ASN A 827 11.59 -13.54 25.18
N THR A 828 11.54 -12.46 25.96
CA THR A 828 11.32 -12.52 27.41
C THR A 828 9.84 -12.42 27.77
N VAL A 829 9.50 -12.80 28.99
CA VAL A 829 8.15 -12.62 29.57
C VAL A 829 7.87 -11.12 29.79
N TYR A 830 6.61 -10.74 29.76
CA TYR A 830 6.22 -9.36 30.04
C TYR A 830 6.52 -8.95 31.49
N GLY A 831 6.67 -7.65 31.75
CA GLY A 831 7.00 -7.13 33.08
C GLY A 831 8.48 -7.09 33.42
N TYR A 832 9.36 -7.59 32.55
CA TYR A 832 10.81 -7.67 32.76
C TYR A 832 11.64 -6.85 31.77
N ASN A 833 11.04 -5.95 31.02
CA ASN A 833 11.72 -5.17 29.98
C ASN A 833 12.93 -4.33 30.47
N ASN A 834 12.97 -3.99 31.76
CA ASN A 834 14.03 -3.20 32.37
C ASN A 834 14.81 -3.97 33.44
N ILE A 835 14.57 -5.28 33.60
CA ILE A 835 15.25 -6.11 34.57
C ILE A 835 16.27 -6.96 33.84
N MET A 836 17.56 -6.72 34.09
CA MET A 836 18.60 -7.66 33.70
C MET A 836 18.30 -9.01 34.32
N ALA A 837 18.04 -10.02 33.50
CA ALA A 837 17.90 -11.37 33.97
C ALA A 837 19.18 -11.75 34.75
N LYS A 838 19.09 -11.96 36.07
CA LYS A 838 20.22 -12.37 36.91
C LYS A 838 20.72 -13.78 36.56
N SER A 839 19.91 -14.55 35.86
CA SER A 839 20.22 -15.90 35.38
C SER A 839 20.01 -15.97 33.87
N ARG A 840 20.81 -16.79 33.20
CA ARG A 840 20.70 -17.08 31.81
C ARG A 840 19.36 -17.75 31.50
N LEU A 841 18.55 -17.11 30.64
CA LEU A 841 17.33 -17.76 30.15
C LEU A 841 17.71 -18.94 29.27
N LYS A 842 17.08 -20.10 29.47
CA LYS A 842 17.18 -21.25 28.57
C LYS A 842 16.01 -21.32 27.61
N ASN A 843 14.80 -21.06 28.09
CA ASN A 843 13.61 -21.08 27.26
C ASN A 843 12.50 -20.20 27.82
N THR A 844 11.56 -19.83 26.93
CA THR A 844 10.29 -19.19 27.30
C THR A 844 9.14 -19.76 26.48
N LEU A 845 7.95 -19.85 27.08
CA LEU A 845 6.69 -20.18 26.45
C LEU A 845 5.73 -19.04 26.67
N LEU A 846 5.35 -18.32 25.60
CA LEU A 846 4.55 -17.11 25.71
C LEU A 846 3.23 -17.32 24.96
N PHE A 847 2.12 -17.40 25.71
CA PHE A 847 0.77 -17.56 25.18
C PHE A 847 0.01 -16.25 25.25
N ASN A 848 -0.57 -15.82 24.11
CA ASN A 848 -1.33 -14.59 24.01
C ASN A 848 -2.63 -14.86 23.26
N TYR A 849 -3.75 -14.45 23.81
CA TYR A 849 -5.05 -14.50 23.19
C TYR A 849 -5.59 -13.08 23.04
N ARG A 850 -5.92 -12.66 21.81
CA ARG A 850 -6.37 -11.31 21.49
C ARG A 850 -7.71 -11.33 20.77
N PHE A 851 -8.56 -10.36 21.08
CA PHE A 851 -9.91 -10.28 20.54
C PHE A 851 -10.36 -8.82 20.35
N PRO A 852 -11.15 -8.53 19.29
CA PRO A 852 -11.78 -7.23 19.13
C PRO A 852 -12.93 -7.10 20.16
N LEU A 853 -13.02 -5.94 20.80
CA LEU A 853 -14.13 -5.59 21.68
C LEU A 853 -15.23 -4.86 20.88
N PHE A 854 -14.89 -3.75 20.24
CA PHE A 854 -15.83 -2.96 19.45
C PHE A 854 -15.12 -2.06 18.43
N TYR A 855 -15.90 -1.57 17.48
CA TYR A 855 -15.47 -0.67 16.40
C TYR A 855 -16.28 0.62 16.49
N PRO A 856 -15.87 1.58 17.35
CA PRO A 856 -16.72 2.74 17.69
C PRO A 856 -16.78 3.77 16.57
N ASP A 857 -15.74 3.88 15.72
CA ASP A 857 -15.57 4.98 14.77
C ASP A 857 -15.83 6.36 15.44
N ALA A 858 -15.29 6.54 16.66
CA ALA A 858 -15.59 7.66 17.52
C ALA A 858 -14.61 8.82 17.30
N GLU A 859 -15.15 10.00 17.07
CA GLU A 859 -14.39 11.23 16.95
C GLU A 859 -14.42 11.99 18.29
N LEU A 860 -13.25 12.08 18.97
CA LEU A 860 -13.05 12.86 20.19
C LEU A 860 -12.58 14.27 19.84
N GLY A 861 -13.43 15.05 19.20
CA GLY A 861 -13.10 16.38 18.72
C GLY A 861 -11.85 16.40 17.81
N PRO A 862 -10.91 17.33 18.03
CA PRO A 862 -9.65 17.38 17.29
C PRO A 862 -8.57 16.43 17.85
N LEU A 863 -8.82 15.79 19.02
CA LEU A 863 -7.78 15.05 19.75
C LEU A 863 -7.53 13.65 19.19
N ALA A 864 -8.59 12.90 18.90
CA ALA A 864 -8.44 11.54 18.42
C ALA A 864 -9.65 11.05 17.62
N TYR A 865 -9.40 10.13 16.68
CA TYR A 865 -10.41 9.32 16.02
C TYR A 865 -10.10 7.84 16.32
N ILE A 866 -10.96 7.19 17.10
CA ILE A 866 -10.79 5.82 17.57
C ILE A 866 -11.53 4.88 16.61
N ARG A 867 -10.80 3.99 15.92
CA ARG A 867 -11.35 3.04 14.94
C ARG A 867 -11.76 1.72 15.57
N ASN A 868 -10.93 1.18 16.43
CA ASN A 868 -11.24 -0.05 17.17
C ASN A 868 -10.65 -0.04 18.57
N VAL A 869 -11.27 -0.84 19.42
CA VAL A 869 -10.78 -1.19 20.75
C VAL A 869 -10.69 -2.71 20.82
N ARG A 870 -9.57 -3.22 21.33
CA ARG A 870 -9.31 -4.65 21.46
C ARG A 870 -8.77 -5.00 22.83
N GLY A 871 -9.08 -6.19 23.29
CA GLY A 871 -8.55 -6.77 24.50
C GLY A 871 -7.59 -7.92 24.23
N GLY A 872 -6.82 -8.28 25.23
CA GLY A 872 -5.98 -9.47 25.21
C GLY A 872 -5.77 -10.02 26.61
N VAL A 873 -5.49 -11.32 26.68
CA VAL A 873 -5.03 -12.01 27.89
C VAL A 873 -3.78 -12.79 27.55
N PHE A 874 -2.89 -12.94 28.51
CA PHE A 874 -1.64 -13.65 28.28
C PHE A 874 -1.21 -14.45 29.51
N CYS A 875 -0.36 -15.47 29.25
CA CYS A 875 0.19 -16.35 30.24
C CYS A 875 1.57 -16.81 29.75
N HIS A 876 2.63 -16.43 30.46
CA HIS A 876 4.01 -16.60 30.06
C HIS A 876 4.82 -17.42 31.05
N TYR A 877 5.57 -18.39 30.56
CA TYR A 877 6.44 -19.27 31.32
C TYR A 877 7.90 -19.04 30.94
N GLU A 878 8.79 -19.22 31.89
CA GLU A 878 10.24 -19.06 31.75
C GLU A 878 10.96 -20.27 32.34
N ASN A 879 12.04 -20.70 31.67
CA ASN A 879 12.90 -21.82 32.10
C ASN A 879 12.14 -23.12 32.38
N VAL A 880 11.17 -23.44 31.50
CA VAL A 880 10.37 -24.65 31.56
C VAL A 880 11.26 -25.89 31.52
N GLY A 881 11.11 -26.84 32.44
CA GLY A 881 11.93 -28.07 32.53
C GLY A 881 13.24 -27.90 33.28
N THR A 882 13.58 -26.70 33.72
CA THR A 882 14.84 -26.42 34.45
C THR A 882 14.63 -26.10 35.92
N ASP A 883 13.37 -25.84 36.32
CA ASP A 883 12.99 -25.52 37.68
C ASP A 883 11.77 -26.38 38.11
N SER A 884 11.67 -26.67 39.39
CA SER A 884 10.62 -27.50 39.99
C SER A 884 9.20 -26.87 40.00
N ASN A 885 9.04 -25.66 39.55
CA ASN A 885 7.79 -24.87 39.56
C ASN A 885 7.11 -24.72 38.18
N LEU A 886 7.16 -25.71 37.33
CA LEU A 886 6.65 -25.71 35.96
C LEU A 886 5.13 -25.48 35.78
N SER A 887 4.33 -25.63 36.84
CA SER A 887 2.88 -25.52 36.78
C SER A 887 2.33 -24.11 36.89
N GLN A 888 3.18 -23.12 37.20
CA GLN A 888 2.75 -21.75 37.45
C GLN A 888 3.41 -20.81 36.44
N PRO A 889 2.64 -19.94 35.76
CA PRO A 889 3.21 -18.95 34.87
C PRO A 889 4.11 -17.95 35.64
N LYS A 890 5.21 -17.53 34.99
CA LYS A 890 6.09 -16.48 35.53
C LYS A 890 5.35 -15.14 35.56
N THR A 891 4.64 -14.82 34.48
CA THR A 891 3.77 -13.64 34.39
C THR A 891 2.47 -14.00 33.66
N TYR A 892 1.40 -13.33 34.06
CA TYR A 892 0.11 -13.41 33.38
C TYR A 892 -0.62 -12.08 33.50
N GLY A 893 -1.65 -11.88 32.70
CA GLY A 893 -2.39 -10.63 32.81
C GLY A 893 -3.28 -10.36 31.61
N PHE A 894 -3.65 -9.10 31.45
CA PHE A 894 -4.50 -8.63 30.39
C PHE A 894 -4.02 -7.32 29.82
N GLU A 895 -4.44 -7.06 28.59
CA GLU A 895 -4.12 -5.82 27.85
C GLU A 895 -5.38 -5.23 27.23
N LEU A 896 -5.41 -3.91 27.13
CA LEU A 896 -6.45 -3.15 26.44
C LEU A 896 -5.77 -2.17 25.48
N HIS A 897 -6.20 -2.17 24.23
CA HIS A 897 -5.63 -1.33 23.18
C HIS A 897 -6.70 -0.57 22.42
N GLY A 898 -6.38 0.64 21.99
CA GLY A 898 -7.17 1.44 21.07
C GLY A 898 -6.35 1.84 19.84
N ASN A 899 -6.83 1.51 18.66
CA ASN A 899 -6.23 1.95 17.40
C ASN A 899 -6.88 3.27 16.99
N MET A 900 -6.08 4.32 16.83
CA MET A 900 -6.60 5.66 16.63
C MET A 900 -5.67 6.55 15.79
N ASN A 901 -6.25 7.60 15.20
CA ASN A 901 -5.51 8.72 14.63
C ASN A 901 -5.52 9.87 15.62
N LEU A 902 -4.34 10.27 16.11
CA LEU A 902 -4.18 11.38 17.07
C LEU A 902 -4.11 12.71 16.34
N LEU A 903 -4.71 13.75 16.91
CA LEU A 903 -4.68 15.15 16.44
C LEU A 903 -5.03 15.31 14.95
N ARG A 904 -5.82 14.38 14.41
CA ARG A 904 -6.19 14.29 12.97
C ARG A 904 -4.99 14.10 12.03
N TYR A 905 -3.91 13.50 12.52
CA TYR A 905 -2.78 13.07 11.68
C TYR A 905 -2.99 11.68 11.12
N GLN A 906 -2.36 11.44 9.99
CA GLN A 906 -2.51 10.18 9.25
C GLN A 906 -1.90 8.97 9.93
N PRO A 907 -0.77 9.02 10.64
CA PRO A 907 -0.25 7.83 11.30
C PRO A 907 -1.25 7.24 12.27
N ASN A 908 -1.45 5.93 12.13
CA ASN A 908 -2.21 5.15 13.09
C ASN A 908 -1.37 4.91 14.33
N VAL A 909 -1.90 5.26 15.47
CA VAL A 909 -1.29 4.98 16.76
C VAL A 909 -2.13 3.93 17.48
N ASP A 910 -1.49 2.88 17.93
CA ASP A 910 -2.07 1.87 18.81
C ASP A 910 -1.61 2.18 20.23
N LEU A 911 -2.50 2.77 21.01
CA LEU A 911 -2.28 3.05 22.42
C LEU A 911 -2.89 1.94 23.25
N GLY A 912 -2.11 1.40 24.16
CA GLY A 912 -2.57 0.32 25.02
C GLY A 912 -2.03 0.41 26.43
N THR A 913 -2.69 -0.31 27.28
CA THR A 913 -2.25 -0.54 28.67
C THR A 913 -2.22 -2.04 28.91
N ARG A 914 -1.22 -2.48 29.66
CA ARG A 914 -1.07 -3.86 30.07
C ARG A 914 -0.92 -3.92 31.58
N PHE A 915 -1.65 -4.84 32.19
CA PHE A 915 -1.57 -5.19 33.61
C PHE A 915 -0.88 -6.53 33.71
N VAL A 916 0.31 -6.55 34.31
CA VAL A 916 1.16 -7.74 34.42
C VAL A 916 1.21 -8.17 35.87
N PHE A 917 0.75 -9.36 36.17
CA PHE A 917 0.92 -10.01 37.46
C PHE A 917 2.16 -10.88 37.40
N VAL A 918 3.13 -10.59 38.27
CA VAL A 918 4.39 -11.33 38.37
C VAL A 918 4.30 -12.29 39.56
N ASN A 919 4.60 -13.56 39.31
CA ASN A 919 4.58 -14.60 40.31
C ASN A 919 5.88 -14.58 41.15
N LYS A 920 5.77 -14.41 42.45
CA LYS A 920 6.81 -14.59 43.50
C LYS A 920 7.93 -13.55 43.67
N GLU A 921 8.13 -12.57 42.78
CA GLU A 921 9.36 -11.75 42.85
C GLU A 921 9.16 -10.22 42.98
N TYR A 922 7.93 -9.73 43.02
CA TYR A 922 7.65 -8.28 43.06
C TYR A 922 6.68 -7.90 44.17
N HIS A 923 7.05 -6.82 44.91
CA HIS A 923 6.22 -6.29 45.96
C HIS A 923 5.01 -5.48 45.47
N HIS A 924 4.96 -5.07 44.22
CA HIS A 924 3.90 -4.26 43.62
C HIS A 924 3.27 -4.93 42.42
N ASN A 925 2.31 -5.77 42.64
CA ASN A 925 1.44 -6.37 41.63
C ASN A 925 0.08 -5.64 41.59
N PRO A 926 -0.52 -5.37 40.40
CA PRO A 926 0.07 -5.59 39.10
C PRO A 926 1.05 -4.49 38.68
N ILE A 927 2.00 -4.85 37.81
CA ILE A 927 2.82 -3.88 37.10
C ILE A 927 1.97 -3.29 35.99
N PHE A 928 1.97 -1.97 35.87
CA PHE A 928 1.29 -1.24 34.81
C PHE A 928 2.29 -0.86 33.72
N GLU A 929 2.01 -1.29 32.46
CA GLU A 929 2.82 -0.93 31.30
C GLU A 929 1.97 -0.11 30.31
N LEU A 930 2.50 1.04 29.87
CA LEU A 930 1.95 1.79 28.75
C LEU A 930 2.56 1.25 27.45
N ILE A 931 1.70 0.95 26.48
CA ILE A 931 2.11 0.43 25.18
C ILE A 931 1.79 1.49 24.13
N VAL A 932 2.78 1.88 23.35
CA VAL A 932 2.62 2.80 22.23
C VAL A 932 3.23 2.14 20.98
N ASN A 933 2.39 1.74 20.06
CA ASN A 933 2.81 1.29 18.74
C ASN A 933 2.25 2.27 17.71
N TYR A 934 3.02 2.56 16.68
CA TYR A 934 2.53 3.37 15.57
C TYR A 934 2.84 2.66 14.25
N THR A 935 1.93 2.80 13.32
CA THR A 935 2.07 2.32 11.93
C THR A 935 1.84 3.49 10.99
N PHE A 936 2.81 3.71 10.14
CA PHE A 936 2.69 4.71 9.07
C PHE A 936 2.07 4.12 7.83
#